data_ecb75edd60b8c4b9e9ae03f119866442
#
_entry.id   ecb75edd60b8c4b9e9ae03f119866442
#
_cell.length_a   1.000
_cell.length_b   1.000
_cell.length_c   1.000
_cell.angle_alpha   90.00
_cell.angle_beta   90.00
_cell.angle_gamma   90.00
#
_symmetry.space_group_name_H-M   'P 1'
#
loop_
_entity.id
_entity.type
_entity.pdbx_description
1 polymer ?
#
loop_
_entity_poly.entity_id
_entity_poly.type
_entity_poly.pdbx_seq_one_letter_code
_entity_poly.pdbx_strand_id
1 'polypeptide(L)'
;VVVTAMGIKKKEASLTYSTQQLNGDELNKVKDANMINSLAGKSAGVQITKSSSGLGGSAKVSIRGARSAFASGNNQPLYVIDGVPMLNITTESTATVMGGENDGVNHDSGDGVSNLNPDDIESMSILKGASAAALYGSQAANGVILITTKSGKAGMSRVTFSSNLTVDHAVSLPEFQNNYGQTADGTSSWGDKGNLTDYDNVGNWFGNGITAINSLTFQTGNDKMQTYFSYANTRGTGIVDSNKLQKHNITFRETASFFNDRLKLDGNASLMTQTIRNTPAGGGYYLNPLVGLYSFPRGADLAPYAENFEVFDTDRNMNLQNWYTKNEDGSFSEWDQNPYWIKNRVTNKSKRYRALASISANIKATDWLSIQARGNVDYVSDKFDNKMYASTAANIAGKNDETGLPNGRYVWSDEQNFQVYGDFMAMFNKTFGDFSINAALGTSINVSKANSLMIDSKTASLYRPNVFTVSNIIFSSKGYINQTIDAKRTIQSLFGTAQVGWKDAIYLDITARNDWSSTLANTESMKNGFFYPSVGLTWIMSNSIKLPEWINFSKFRGSFAQVGNDLPIGITNLADIIQCGGSIQTNDIEQRGDLKPEISTSIEFGTEWKFFNNRFGIDFTWYRTDTKNQLLRVANPAGSLYAFRYINAGKIRNTGIELTLEGTPLMNENFRWKTAVNMSMNRNKVVSLHKDYKSFRYGSEGFSMAYDMWVKEGGKLGDIYGNGFERDENGKIKLNETGNPIKVTGNNTLLGNANPDALLGWSNTFTYKGFTLYFLIDARIGGDVMSLTQAHLDAMGVSKESGESRDRGYVEYEGIQFKDVPNFYGTVGGRNGISEYYMYDATNVRLRELTLGYSCLLYTSPSPRDRTRSR
;
A
#
# COMPACT_ATOMS: atom_id res chain seq x y z
N VAL A 1 16.90 8.79 -22.65
CA VAL A 1 17.62 7.67 -21.99
C VAL A 1 16.90 7.37 -20.71
N VAL A 2 16.49 6.13 -20.54
CA VAL A 2 15.78 5.66 -19.33
C VAL A 2 16.73 4.80 -18.51
N VAL A 3 16.69 4.93 -17.18
CA VAL A 3 17.35 4.00 -16.29
C VAL A 3 16.49 2.73 -16.22
N THR A 4 17.08 1.61 -16.58
CA THR A 4 16.42 0.30 -16.56
C THR A 4 16.90 -0.53 -15.36
N ALA A 5 16.56 -1.81 -15.34
CA ALA A 5 16.98 -2.72 -14.29
C ALA A 5 18.50 -2.68 -14.07
N MET A 6 18.94 -2.82 -12.82
CA MET A 6 20.34 -2.78 -12.37
C MET A 6 21.06 -1.43 -12.65
N GLY A 7 20.30 -0.35 -12.89
CA GLY A 7 20.86 0.96 -13.18
C GLY A 7 21.47 1.11 -14.60
N ILE A 8 21.21 0.13 -15.47
CA ILE A 8 21.69 0.17 -16.86
C ILE A 8 20.90 1.24 -17.62
N LYS A 9 21.60 2.17 -18.26
CA LYS A 9 21.00 3.22 -19.09
C LYS A 9 20.77 2.70 -20.50
N LYS A 10 19.52 2.73 -20.98
CA LYS A 10 19.15 2.36 -22.36
C LYS A 10 18.42 3.52 -23.06
N LYS A 11 18.45 3.51 -24.41
CA LYS A 11 17.57 4.40 -25.20
C LYS A 11 16.13 3.90 -24.99
N GLU A 12 15.19 4.77 -24.66
CA GLU A 12 13.77 4.41 -24.45
C GLU A 12 13.19 3.70 -25.70
N ALA A 13 13.54 4.19 -26.88
CA ALA A 13 13.12 3.60 -28.15
C ALA A 13 13.54 2.13 -28.30
N SER A 14 14.69 1.71 -27.72
CA SER A 14 15.21 0.34 -27.84
C SER A 14 14.62 -0.65 -26.83
N LEU A 15 13.76 -0.21 -25.90
CA LEU A 15 13.20 -1.09 -24.88
C LEU A 15 12.17 -2.05 -25.48
N THR A 16 12.24 -3.31 -25.05
CA THR A 16 11.38 -4.42 -25.51
C THR A 16 10.15 -4.64 -24.65
N TYR A 17 9.98 -3.84 -23.60
CA TYR A 17 8.90 -3.94 -22.60
C TYR A 17 8.34 -2.56 -22.26
N SER A 18 7.15 -2.54 -21.65
CA SER A 18 6.48 -1.30 -21.24
C SER A 18 7.15 -0.70 -20.00
N THR A 19 7.52 0.58 -20.10
CA THR A 19 8.00 1.39 -18.98
C THR A 19 7.30 2.73 -19.01
N GLN A 20 7.14 3.33 -17.84
CA GLN A 20 6.67 4.69 -17.74
C GLN A 20 7.56 5.46 -16.78
N GLN A 21 8.08 6.59 -17.24
CA GLN A 21 8.92 7.48 -16.42
C GLN A 21 8.13 8.73 -16.07
N LEU A 22 8.18 9.09 -14.79
CA LEU A 22 7.65 10.34 -14.24
C LEU A 22 8.80 11.16 -13.67
N ASN A 23 8.85 12.42 -14.04
CA ASN A 23 9.87 13.33 -13.52
C ASN A 23 9.52 13.80 -12.10
N GLY A 24 10.52 14.11 -11.28
CA GLY A 24 10.35 14.61 -9.93
C GLY A 24 9.45 15.85 -9.85
N ASP A 25 9.52 16.75 -10.85
CA ASP A 25 8.66 17.93 -10.90
C ASP A 25 7.18 17.59 -11.08
N GLU A 26 6.84 16.50 -11.80
CA GLU A 26 5.47 16.03 -11.94
C GLU A 26 4.94 15.37 -10.67
N LEU A 27 5.82 14.69 -9.93
CA LEU A 27 5.49 14.10 -8.64
C LEU A 27 5.29 15.15 -7.55
N ASN A 28 6.05 16.24 -7.62
CA ASN A 28 6.05 17.31 -6.62
C ASN A 28 5.04 18.43 -6.88
N LYS A 29 4.21 18.36 -7.93
CA LYS A 29 3.13 19.35 -8.18
C LYS A 29 2.16 19.44 -7.02
N VAL A 30 1.75 18.28 -6.50
CA VAL A 30 0.96 18.14 -5.28
C VAL A 30 1.73 17.19 -4.35
N LYS A 31 2.30 17.72 -3.29
CA LYS A 31 3.10 16.92 -2.35
C LYS A 31 2.21 16.22 -1.34
N ASP A 32 2.45 14.94 -1.13
CA ASP A 32 1.84 14.14 -0.08
C ASP A 32 2.92 13.69 0.91
N ALA A 33 2.56 13.49 2.17
CA ALA A 33 3.48 12.99 3.20
C ALA A 33 4.06 11.60 2.85
N ASN A 34 3.29 10.80 2.10
CA ASN A 34 3.74 9.58 1.44
C ASN A 34 3.76 9.79 -0.08
N MET A 35 4.95 9.99 -0.64
CA MET A 35 5.15 10.36 -2.04
C MET A 35 4.56 9.36 -3.06
N ILE A 36 4.37 8.09 -2.67
CA ILE A 36 3.81 7.09 -3.59
C ILE A 36 2.36 7.40 -3.96
N ASN A 37 1.64 8.13 -3.11
CA ASN A 37 0.29 8.58 -3.37
C ASN A 37 0.21 9.51 -4.58
N SER A 38 1.29 10.25 -4.88
CA SER A 38 1.38 11.15 -6.04
C SER A 38 1.40 10.41 -7.39
N LEU A 39 1.58 9.09 -7.42
CA LEU A 39 1.51 8.29 -8.66
C LEU A 39 0.07 7.96 -9.07
N ALA A 40 -0.91 8.09 -8.18
CA ALA A 40 -2.28 7.70 -8.45
C ALA A 40 -2.86 8.48 -9.64
N GLY A 41 -3.42 7.77 -10.64
CA GLY A 41 -3.96 8.34 -11.88
C GLY A 41 -2.90 8.78 -12.91
N LYS A 42 -1.61 8.80 -12.55
CA LYS A 42 -0.54 9.26 -13.47
C LYS A 42 0.10 8.12 -14.26
N SER A 43 -0.13 6.86 -13.89
CA SER A 43 0.44 5.70 -14.57
C SER A 43 -0.61 4.64 -14.86
N ALA A 44 -0.69 4.22 -16.13
CA ALA A 44 -1.55 3.10 -16.53
C ALA A 44 -1.09 1.78 -15.88
N GLY A 45 -2.03 0.94 -15.42
CA GLY A 45 -1.75 -0.36 -14.81
C GLY A 45 -1.22 -0.32 -13.39
N VAL A 46 -1.19 0.86 -12.75
CA VAL A 46 -0.77 1.06 -11.36
C VAL A 46 -1.96 1.49 -10.53
N GLN A 47 -2.31 0.69 -9.55
CA GLN A 47 -3.34 1.00 -8.56
C GLN A 47 -2.67 1.32 -7.22
N ILE A 48 -3.08 2.43 -6.62
CA ILE A 48 -2.60 2.87 -5.31
C ILE A 48 -3.78 2.97 -4.36
N THR A 49 -3.69 2.29 -3.25
CA THR A 49 -4.69 2.31 -2.19
C THR A 49 -4.03 2.85 -0.92
N LYS A 50 -4.53 3.98 -0.43
CA LYS A 50 -4.09 4.56 0.85
C LYS A 50 -4.65 3.74 2.01
N SER A 51 -3.89 3.63 3.09
CA SER A 51 -4.38 3.11 4.36
C SER A 51 -5.41 4.05 4.99
N SER A 52 -6.36 3.49 5.75
CA SER A 52 -7.31 4.26 6.59
C SER A 52 -6.68 4.81 7.86
N SER A 53 -5.41 4.54 8.11
CA SER A 53 -4.69 4.93 9.34
C SER A 53 -4.40 6.42 9.47
N GLY A 54 -4.90 7.25 8.56
CA GLY A 54 -4.77 8.70 8.62
C GLY A 54 -3.39 9.21 8.21
N LEU A 55 -2.93 10.26 8.88
CA LEU A 55 -1.68 10.93 8.53
C LEU A 55 -0.46 10.06 8.86
N GLY A 56 0.39 9.85 7.87
CA GLY A 56 1.59 9.00 7.99
C GLY A 56 1.35 7.52 7.70
N GLY A 57 0.13 7.14 7.32
CA GLY A 57 -0.22 5.77 6.93
C GLY A 57 0.50 5.29 5.68
N SER A 58 0.54 3.97 5.53
CA SER A 58 1.14 3.28 4.39
C SER A 58 0.27 3.38 3.13
N ALA A 59 0.84 3.00 2.00
CA ALA A 59 0.11 2.86 0.75
C ALA A 59 0.42 1.51 0.10
N LYS A 60 -0.62 0.82 -0.36
CA LYS A 60 -0.50 -0.41 -1.11
C LYS A 60 -0.44 -0.10 -2.59
N VAL A 61 0.60 -0.58 -3.26
CA VAL A 61 0.76 -0.46 -4.71
C VAL A 61 0.57 -1.81 -5.36
N SER A 62 -0.29 -1.87 -6.37
CA SER A 62 -0.47 -3.06 -7.20
C SER A 62 -0.20 -2.71 -8.66
N ILE A 63 0.65 -3.50 -9.33
CA ILE A 63 0.97 -3.35 -10.75
C ILE A 63 0.38 -4.54 -11.50
N ARG A 64 -0.60 -4.27 -12.40
CA ARG A 64 -1.27 -5.30 -13.21
C ARG A 64 -1.99 -6.39 -12.39
N GLY A 65 -2.50 -6.00 -11.19
CA GLY A 65 -3.26 -6.86 -10.28
C GLY A 65 -2.43 -7.82 -9.43
N ALA A 66 -3.07 -8.47 -8.47
CA ALA A 66 -2.43 -9.45 -7.60
C ALA A 66 -2.08 -10.73 -8.36
N ARG A 67 -0.93 -11.32 -8.05
CA ARG A 67 -0.39 -12.52 -8.71
C ARG A 67 -0.30 -13.72 -7.79
N SER A 68 -0.14 -13.49 -6.49
CA SER A 68 -0.09 -14.54 -5.47
C SER A 68 -1.38 -14.55 -4.66
N ALA A 69 -1.92 -15.74 -4.43
CA ALA A 69 -3.04 -15.99 -3.54
C ALA A 69 -2.62 -16.17 -2.08
N PHE A 70 -1.34 -16.14 -1.78
CA PHE A 70 -0.85 -16.21 -0.42
C PHE A 70 -1.10 -14.87 0.29
N ALA A 71 -1.88 -14.87 1.36
CA ALA A 71 -2.33 -13.65 2.02
C ALA A 71 -1.19 -12.81 2.59
N SER A 72 -0.17 -13.45 3.16
CA SER A 72 1.08 -12.80 3.58
C SER A 72 2.09 -12.68 2.44
N GLY A 73 1.71 -13.09 1.22
CA GLY A 73 2.51 -12.94 0.00
C GLY A 73 2.64 -11.48 -0.38
N ASN A 74 3.86 -11.07 -0.66
CA ASN A 74 4.12 -9.72 -1.10
C ASN A 74 3.61 -9.52 -2.54
N ASN A 75 2.43 -8.95 -2.70
CA ASN A 75 1.90 -8.52 -4.00
C ASN A 75 2.32 -7.09 -4.37
N GLN A 76 3.18 -6.44 -3.57
CA GLN A 76 3.70 -5.11 -3.85
C GLN A 76 4.92 -5.16 -4.77
N PRO A 77 5.20 -4.09 -5.54
CA PRO A 77 6.39 -4.01 -6.37
C PRO A 77 7.66 -3.87 -5.52
N LEU A 78 8.79 -4.25 -6.09
CA LEU A 78 10.09 -3.94 -5.54
C LEU A 78 10.41 -2.45 -5.72
N TYR A 79 10.85 -1.80 -4.67
CA TYR A 79 11.42 -0.45 -4.75
C TYR A 79 12.93 -0.52 -4.87
N VAL A 80 13.46 0.28 -5.78
CA VAL A 80 14.89 0.35 -6.07
C VAL A 80 15.32 1.80 -6.09
N ILE A 81 16.31 2.16 -5.29
CA ILE A 81 16.87 3.52 -5.23
C ILE A 81 18.26 3.50 -5.86
N ASP A 82 18.48 4.34 -6.87
CA ASP A 82 19.75 4.46 -7.60
C ASP A 82 20.33 3.12 -8.08
N GLY A 83 19.43 2.19 -8.43
CA GLY A 83 19.77 0.86 -8.95
C GLY A 83 19.93 -0.25 -7.92
N VAL A 84 19.75 0.04 -6.62
CA VAL A 84 19.90 -0.92 -5.51
C VAL A 84 18.55 -1.19 -4.84
N PRO A 85 18.18 -2.45 -4.54
CA PRO A 85 16.97 -2.78 -3.82
C PRO A 85 16.89 -2.14 -2.43
N MET A 86 15.71 -1.65 -2.07
CA MET A 86 15.40 -1.02 -0.80
C MET A 86 14.43 -1.87 0.00
N LEU A 87 14.58 -1.93 1.33
CA LEU A 87 13.57 -2.49 2.21
C LEU A 87 12.28 -1.68 2.16
N ASN A 88 11.19 -2.34 1.78
CA ASN A 88 9.85 -1.75 1.89
C ASN A 88 9.09 -2.46 3.01
N ILE A 89 9.38 -2.05 4.23
CA ILE A 89 8.73 -2.60 5.42
C ILE A 89 7.47 -1.80 5.68
N THR A 90 6.37 -2.51 5.84
CA THR A 90 5.10 -2.00 6.34
C THR A 90 4.68 -2.83 7.54
N THR A 91 4.21 -2.17 8.57
CA THR A 91 3.56 -2.80 9.72
C THR A 91 2.07 -3.01 9.48
N GLU A 92 1.57 -2.50 8.34
CA GLU A 92 0.18 -2.68 7.95
C GLU A 92 -0.11 -4.14 7.64
N SER A 93 -1.11 -4.69 8.30
CA SER A 93 -1.78 -5.94 7.94
C SER A 93 -3.24 -5.67 7.59
N THR A 94 -3.93 -6.64 7.00
CA THR A 94 -5.38 -6.53 6.78
C THR A 94 -6.12 -6.35 8.10
N ALA A 95 -5.70 -7.05 9.15
CA ALA A 95 -6.23 -6.90 10.50
C ALA A 95 -5.99 -5.50 11.07
N THR A 96 -4.83 -4.88 10.79
CA THR A 96 -4.51 -3.50 11.19
C THR A 96 -5.51 -2.51 10.61
N VAL A 97 -5.75 -2.62 9.31
CA VAL A 97 -6.62 -1.70 8.58
C VAL A 97 -8.08 -1.88 8.96
N MET A 98 -8.49 -3.12 9.23
CA MET A 98 -9.88 -3.49 9.58
C MET A 98 -10.19 -3.33 11.06
N GLY A 99 -9.22 -2.97 11.91
CA GLY A 99 -9.40 -2.94 13.35
C GLY A 99 -9.64 -4.35 13.90
N GLY A 100 -8.71 -5.26 13.63
CA GLY A 100 -8.85 -6.71 13.90
C GLY A 100 -9.26 -7.04 15.33
N GLU A 101 -9.89 -8.18 15.46
CA GLU A 101 -10.46 -8.66 16.72
C GLU A 101 -9.46 -8.63 17.87
N ASN A 102 -9.81 -7.96 18.96
CA ASN A 102 -9.04 -7.91 20.22
C ASN A 102 -7.61 -7.42 20.08
N ASP A 103 -7.28 -6.68 19.01
CA ASP A 103 -5.90 -6.45 18.68
C ASP A 103 -5.52 -4.98 18.74
N GLY A 104 -5.21 -4.50 19.93
CA GLY A 104 -4.59 -3.20 20.13
C GLY A 104 -3.13 -3.13 19.72
N VAL A 105 -2.54 -4.20 19.19
CA VAL A 105 -1.15 -4.23 18.66
C VAL A 105 -1.05 -3.79 17.22
N ASN A 106 -2.15 -3.81 16.49
CA ASN A 106 -2.17 -3.39 15.09
C ASN A 106 -1.91 -1.88 14.98
N HIS A 107 -0.93 -1.55 14.17
CA HIS A 107 -0.56 -0.17 13.90
C HIS A 107 0.02 -0.03 12.49
N ASP A 108 -0.04 1.18 11.97
CA ASP A 108 0.54 1.52 10.68
C ASP A 108 1.59 2.62 10.89
N SER A 109 2.85 2.29 10.70
CA SER A 109 3.99 3.21 10.80
C SER A 109 4.41 3.80 9.46
N GLY A 110 3.59 3.65 8.43
CA GLY A 110 3.93 3.97 7.05
C GLY A 110 4.78 2.87 6.38
N ASP A 111 4.95 2.98 5.08
CA ASP A 111 5.77 2.08 4.27
C ASP A 111 7.21 2.60 4.12
N GLY A 112 8.08 1.79 3.50
CA GLY A 112 9.48 2.15 3.28
C GLY A 112 9.67 3.34 2.35
N VAL A 113 8.76 3.56 1.38
CA VAL A 113 8.84 4.67 0.43
C VAL A 113 8.40 5.98 1.06
N SER A 114 7.45 5.93 2.01
CA SER A 114 7.03 7.12 2.77
C SER A 114 8.17 7.76 3.57
N ASN A 115 9.28 7.01 3.75
CA ASN A 115 10.45 7.52 4.46
C ASN A 115 11.32 8.46 3.63
N LEU A 116 11.15 8.50 2.31
CA LEU A 116 11.92 9.34 1.42
C LEU A 116 11.40 10.79 1.42
N ASN A 117 12.30 11.73 1.13
CA ASN A 117 11.93 13.11 0.87
C ASN A 117 11.52 13.27 -0.60
N PRO A 118 10.29 13.69 -0.92
CA PRO A 118 9.87 13.89 -2.32
C PRO A 118 10.76 14.87 -3.11
N ASP A 119 11.34 15.86 -2.44
CA ASP A 119 12.21 16.84 -3.09
C ASP A 119 13.58 16.27 -3.51
N ASP A 120 13.99 15.12 -2.99
CA ASP A 120 15.24 14.45 -3.38
C ASP A 120 15.10 13.62 -4.65
N ILE A 121 13.90 13.47 -5.20
CA ILE A 121 13.64 12.61 -6.34
C ILE A 121 13.87 13.37 -7.65
N GLU A 122 14.70 12.83 -8.53
CA GLU A 122 14.91 13.28 -9.90
C GLU A 122 13.84 12.68 -10.84
N SER A 123 13.61 11.36 -10.71
CA SER A 123 12.60 10.66 -11.51
C SER A 123 12.19 9.32 -10.88
N MET A 124 11.00 8.85 -11.25
CA MET A 124 10.54 7.48 -11.02
C MET A 124 10.28 6.79 -12.34
N SER A 125 10.77 5.55 -12.48
CA SER A 125 10.47 4.68 -13.63
C SER A 125 9.75 3.43 -13.14
N ILE A 126 8.61 3.14 -13.73
CA ILE A 126 7.78 1.98 -13.37
C ILE A 126 8.01 0.88 -14.40
N LEU A 127 8.58 -0.23 -13.95
CA LEU A 127 8.83 -1.43 -14.73
C LEU A 127 7.70 -2.43 -14.47
N LYS A 128 6.74 -2.53 -15.40
CA LYS A 128 5.47 -3.24 -15.18
C LYS A 128 5.53 -4.73 -15.53
N GLY A 129 6.31 -5.08 -16.54
CA GLY A 129 6.41 -6.44 -17.08
C GLY A 129 7.47 -7.30 -16.38
N ALA A 130 7.31 -8.62 -16.45
CA ALA A 130 8.29 -9.56 -15.96
C ALA A 130 9.65 -9.42 -16.67
N SER A 131 9.66 -9.07 -17.96
CA SER A 131 10.89 -8.85 -18.74
C SER A 131 11.71 -7.69 -18.19
N ALA A 132 11.04 -6.61 -17.76
CA ALA A 132 11.70 -5.46 -17.16
C ALA A 132 12.26 -5.78 -15.76
N ALA A 133 11.61 -6.69 -15.05
CA ALA A 133 11.92 -7.05 -13.68
C ALA A 133 12.91 -8.23 -13.56
N ALA A 134 13.11 -9.00 -14.62
CA ALA A 134 13.89 -10.25 -14.59
C ALA A 134 15.31 -10.09 -14.03
N LEU A 135 15.95 -8.95 -14.24
CA LEU A 135 17.29 -8.68 -13.71
C LEU A 135 17.32 -8.48 -12.17
N TYR A 136 16.20 -8.14 -11.54
CA TYR A 136 16.11 -8.04 -10.07
C TYR A 136 15.66 -9.34 -9.40
N GLY A 137 15.29 -10.37 -10.20
CA GLY A 137 14.96 -11.71 -9.72
C GLY A 137 13.64 -11.80 -8.97
N SER A 138 13.57 -12.73 -8.02
CA SER A 138 12.35 -13.09 -7.29
C SER A 138 11.65 -11.92 -6.59
N GLN A 139 12.40 -10.97 -6.08
CA GLN A 139 11.85 -9.81 -5.39
C GLN A 139 11.04 -8.88 -6.32
N ALA A 140 11.29 -8.96 -7.63
CA ALA A 140 10.66 -8.13 -8.65
C ALA A 140 9.47 -8.80 -9.35
N ALA A 141 9.00 -9.94 -8.83
CA ALA A 141 7.89 -10.69 -9.44
C ALA A 141 6.63 -9.85 -9.68
N ASN A 142 6.38 -8.83 -8.84
CA ASN A 142 5.21 -7.95 -8.94
C ASN A 142 5.49 -6.61 -9.64
N GLY A 143 6.62 -6.50 -10.35
CA GLY A 143 7.09 -5.25 -10.97
C GLY A 143 8.09 -4.51 -10.11
N VAL A 144 8.63 -3.41 -10.64
CA VAL A 144 9.67 -2.61 -9.98
C VAL A 144 9.36 -1.13 -10.14
N ILE A 145 9.53 -0.37 -9.08
CA ILE A 145 9.54 1.10 -9.09
C ILE A 145 10.98 1.54 -8.84
N LEU A 146 11.61 2.06 -9.90
CA LEU A 146 12.95 2.61 -9.86
C LEU A 146 12.88 4.08 -9.46
N ILE A 147 13.53 4.45 -8.39
CA ILE A 147 13.62 5.81 -7.89
C ILE A 147 15.06 6.28 -8.15
N THR A 148 15.20 7.34 -8.93
CA THR A 148 16.47 8.02 -9.14
C THR A 148 16.50 9.28 -8.28
N THR A 149 17.50 9.40 -7.42
CA THR A 149 17.66 10.57 -6.56
C THR A 149 18.47 11.65 -7.25
N LYS A 150 18.26 12.90 -6.84
CA LYS A 150 19.03 14.05 -7.31
C LYS A 150 20.51 13.92 -6.95
N SER A 151 21.36 14.44 -7.79
CA SER A 151 22.81 14.53 -7.59
C SER A 151 23.29 15.96 -7.80
N GLY A 152 24.53 16.29 -7.44
CA GLY A 152 25.18 17.49 -7.86
C GLY A 152 25.29 17.57 -9.38
N LYS A 153 25.48 18.78 -9.93
CA LYS A 153 25.64 18.99 -11.38
C LYS A 153 26.87 19.86 -11.64
N ALA A 154 27.68 19.49 -12.64
CA ALA A 154 28.85 20.25 -13.04
C ALA A 154 28.44 21.67 -13.49
N GLY A 155 29.23 22.67 -13.11
CA GLY A 155 29.02 24.08 -13.45
C GLY A 155 27.83 24.74 -12.75
N MET A 156 27.21 24.06 -11.77
CA MET A 156 26.06 24.56 -10.99
C MET A 156 26.44 24.78 -9.54
N SER A 157 25.95 25.86 -8.95
CA SER A 157 25.88 26.06 -7.50
C SER A 157 24.50 26.63 -7.19
N ARG A 158 23.64 25.83 -6.55
CA ARG A 158 22.22 26.16 -6.33
C ARG A 158 21.77 25.77 -4.93
N VAL A 159 21.14 26.71 -4.27
CA VAL A 159 20.37 26.47 -3.04
C VAL A 159 18.89 26.57 -3.40
N THR A 160 18.09 25.60 -2.99
CA THR A 160 16.64 25.61 -3.18
C THR A 160 15.96 25.42 -1.84
N PHE A 161 15.08 26.34 -1.49
CA PHE A 161 14.14 26.18 -0.39
C PHE A 161 12.76 25.90 -0.95
N SER A 162 12.11 24.88 -0.42
CA SER A 162 10.75 24.47 -0.78
C SER A 162 9.91 24.39 0.48
N SER A 163 8.74 25.02 0.46
CA SER A 163 7.77 24.95 1.54
C SER A 163 6.41 24.60 0.95
N ASN A 164 5.77 23.61 1.54
CA ASN A 164 4.43 23.18 1.17
C ASN A 164 3.56 23.13 2.42
N LEU A 165 2.38 23.72 2.35
CA LEU A 165 1.36 23.65 3.38
C LEU A 165 0.12 22.98 2.77
N THR A 166 -0.32 21.90 3.40
CA THR A 166 -1.56 21.19 3.04
C THR A 166 -2.56 21.35 4.16
N VAL A 167 -3.81 21.64 3.79
CA VAL A 167 -4.95 21.64 4.69
C VAL A 167 -5.91 20.55 4.22
N ASP A 168 -6.21 19.62 5.11
CA ASP A 168 -7.13 18.51 4.87
C ASP A 168 -8.45 18.77 5.59
N HIS A 169 -9.56 18.47 4.94
CA HIS A 169 -10.90 18.62 5.51
C HIS A 169 -11.74 17.39 5.21
N ALA A 170 -12.57 16.97 6.15
CA ALA A 170 -13.51 15.86 5.96
C ALA A 170 -14.70 16.35 5.12
N VAL A 171 -14.93 15.71 3.96
CA VAL A 171 -15.98 16.15 3.01
C VAL A 171 -17.06 15.11 2.78
N SER A 172 -16.80 13.83 3.05
CA SER A 172 -17.75 12.73 2.85
C SER A 172 -18.07 12.10 4.19
N LEU A 173 -19.09 12.61 4.84
CA LEU A 173 -19.62 12.10 6.10
C LEU A 173 -20.91 11.31 5.82
N PRO A 174 -21.28 10.34 6.69
CA PRO A 174 -22.57 9.68 6.61
C PRO A 174 -23.73 10.67 6.71
N GLU A 175 -24.84 10.37 6.04
CA GLU A 175 -26.08 11.15 6.17
C GLU A 175 -26.95 10.56 7.27
N PHE A 176 -27.41 11.40 8.19
CA PHE A 176 -28.21 11.01 9.36
C PHE A 176 -29.65 11.48 9.24
N GLN A 177 -30.56 10.77 9.92
CA GLN A 177 -31.94 11.21 10.15
C GLN A 177 -32.03 12.08 11.42
N ASN A 178 -33.01 12.99 11.50
CA ASN A 178 -33.26 13.84 12.65
C ASN A 178 -34.74 13.87 13.04
N ASN A 179 -35.51 12.85 12.61
CA ASN A 179 -36.96 12.78 12.84
C ASN A 179 -37.34 11.83 13.98
N TYR A 180 -36.48 10.86 14.31
CA TYR A 180 -36.76 9.79 15.27
C TYR A 180 -35.71 9.78 16.38
N GLY A 181 -36.21 9.79 17.62
CA GLY A 181 -35.35 9.85 18.80
C GLY A 181 -34.94 8.49 19.32
N GLN A 182 -34.45 8.50 20.56
CA GLN A 182 -33.98 7.32 21.24
C GLN A 182 -35.10 6.34 21.59
N THR A 183 -34.76 5.06 21.63
CA THR A 183 -35.55 4.02 22.28
C THR A 183 -35.63 4.30 23.81
N ALA A 184 -36.57 3.65 24.49
CA ALA A 184 -36.75 3.83 25.94
C ALA A 184 -35.49 3.45 26.76
N ASP A 185 -34.69 2.53 26.27
CA ASP A 185 -33.39 2.14 26.85
C ASP A 185 -32.23 3.06 26.48
N GLY A 186 -32.46 4.02 25.58
CA GLY A 186 -31.45 5.01 25.17
C GLY A 186 -30.38 4.49 24.24
N THR A 187 -30.45 3.22 23.76
CA THR A 187 -29.35 2.56 23.06
C THR A 187 -29.36 2.72 21.54
N SER A 188 -30.49 3.08 20.95
CA SER A 188 -30.65 3.24 19.49
C SER A 188 -31.62 4.37 19.16
N SER A 189 -31.74 4.74 17.87
CA SER A 189 -32.66 5.79 17.40
C SER A 189 -33.94 5.22 16.79
N TRP A 190 -34.41 4.08 17.29
CA TRP A 190 -35.66 3.45 16.89
C TRP A 190 -36.89 3.93 17.72
N GLY A 191 -36.73 5.02 18.51
CA GLY A 191 -37.81 5.62 19.29
C GLY A 191 -38.85 6.37 18.46
N ASP A 192 -39.70 7.15 19.13
CA ASP A 192 -40.82 7.82 18.49
C ASP A 192 -40.38 9.01 17.62
N LYS A 193 -41.25 9.35 16.64
CA LYS A 193 -41.11 10.55 15.82
C LYS A 193 -41.30 11.80 16.66
N GLY A 194 -40.37 12.73 16.55
CA GLY A 194 -40.41 13.98 17.29
C GLY A 194 -39.75 15.14 16.56
N ASN A 195 -39.87 16.34 17.13
CA ASN A 195 -39.13 17.49 16.66
C ASN A 195 -37.80 17.54 17.42
N LEU A 196 -36.78 16.82 16.87
CA LEU A 196 -35.50 16.70 17.54
C LEU A 196 -34.61 17.91 17.26
N THR A 197 -33.73 18.23 18.23
CA THR A 197 -32.66 19.18 18.00
C THR A 197 -31.59 18.53 17.14
N ASP A 198 -31.18 19.21 16.06
CA ASP A 198 -30.10 18.72 15.18
C ASP A 198 -28.75 19.19 15.75
N TYR A 199 -28.10 18.26 16.44
CA TYR A 199 -26.73 18.47 16.93
C TYR A 199 -25.75 17.94 15.90
N ASP A 200 -24.82 18.78 15.46
CA ASP A 200 -23.74 18.37 14.54
C ASP A 200 -22.62 17.62 15.29
N ASN A 201 -23.00 16.51 15.92
CA ASN A 201 -22.08 15.69 16.71
C ASN A 201 -20.92 15.13 15.89
N VAL A 202 -21.17 14.78 14.62
CA VAL A 202 -20.19 14.17 13.74
C VAL A 202 -19.29 15.22 13.08
N GLY A 203 -19.86 16.34 12.60
CA GLY A 203 -19.07 17.44 12.05
C GLY A 203 -18.12 18.04 13.08
N ASN A 204 -18.58 18.22 14.32
CA ASN A 204 -17.77 18.75 15.42
C ASN A 204 -16.61 17.82 15.88
N TRP A 205 -16.65 16.54 15.51
CA TRP A 205 -15.56 15.60 15.81
C TRP A 205 -14.32 15.85 14.94
N PHE A 206 -14.53 16.23 13.67
CA PHE A 206 -13.44 16.40 12.71
C PHE A 206 -12.94 17.85 12.71
N GLY A 207 -11.63 18.00 12.83
CA GLY A 207 -10.96 19.28 12.62
C GLY A 207 -10.38 19.40 11.21
N ASN A 208 -9.67 20.49 10.97
CA ASN A 208 -8.82 20.63 9.79
C ASN A 208 -7.47 19.97 10.07
N GLY A 209 -7.09 19.01 9.21
CA GLY A 209 -5.74 18.50 9.20
C GLY A 209 -4.80 19.53 8.57
N ILE A 210 -3.60 19.70 9.14
CA ILE A 210 -2.59 20.62 8.62
C ILE A 210 -1.26 19.90 8.52
N THR A 211 -0.66 19.88 7.34
CA THR A 211 0.65 19.28 7.11
C THR A 211 1.58 20.29 6.45
N ALA A 212 2.73 20.55 7.07
CA ALA A 212 3.79 21.39 6.53
C ALA A 212 5.00 20.52 6.15
N ILE A 213 5.48 20.65 4.91
CA ILE A 213 6.70 20.00 4.41
C ILE A 213 7.65 21.10 3.99
N ASN A 214 8.78 21.24 4.69
CA ASN A 214 9.80 22.21 4.37
C ASN A 214 11.09 21.48 4.03
N SER A 215 11.73 21.84 2.93
CA SER A 215 13.01 21.26 2.54
C SER A 215 14.00 22.33 2.07
N LEU A 216 15.27 22.10 2.39
CA LEU A 216 16.40 22.86 1.93
C LEU A 216 17.34 21.93 1.18
N THR A 217 17.65 22.24 -0.07
CA THR A 217 18.57 21.47 -0.88
C THR A 217 19.72 22.32 -1.36
N PHE A 218 20.90 21.74 -1.39
CA PHE A 218 22.12 22.34 -1.91
C PHE A 218 22.71 21.42 -2.98
N GLN A 219 22.95 21.97 -4.16
CA GLN A 219 23.57 21.29 -5.28
C GLN A 219 24.77 22.09 -5.76
N THR A 220 25.92 21.45 -5.88
CA THR A 220 27.08 22.07 -6.46
C THR A 220 27.93 21.03 -7.21
N GLY A 221 28.86 21.48 -8.02
CA GLY A 221 29.80 20.56 -8.64
C GLY A 221 30.64 21.18 -9.74
N ASN A 222 31.71 20.48 -10.04
CA ASN A 222 32.55 20.65 -11.23
C ASN A 222 32.58 19.32 -12.00
N ASP A 223 33.38 19.24 -13.04
CA ASP A 223 33.51 18.05 -13.89
C ASP A 223 34.02 16.82 -13.14
N LYS A 224 34.73 17.00 -12.01
CA LYS A 224 35.34 15.93 -11.22
C LYS A 224 34.54 15.55 -9.98
N MET A 225 33.88 16.51 -9.34
CA MET A 225 33.16 16.30 -8.08
C MET A 225 31.80 16.98 -8.12
N GLN A 226 30.76 16.30 -7.66
CA GLN A 226 29.39 16.76 -7.68
C GLN A 226 28.72 16.38 -6.37
N THR A 227 28.32 17.40 -5.61
CA THR A 227 27.76 17.26 -4.27
C THR A 227 26.27 17.62 -4.26
N TYR A 228 25.49 16.81 -3.59
CA TYR A 228 24.10 17.08 -3.25
C TYR A 228 23.91 16.91 -1.75
N PHE A 229 23.23 17.86 -1.14
CA PHE A 229 22.82 17.79 0.27
C PHE A 229 21.37 18.25 0.38
N SER A 230 20.57 17.55 1.19
CA SER A 230 19.23 18.00 1.55
C SER A 230 18.90 17.78 3.01
N TYR A 231 18.04 18.64 3.52
CA TYR A 231 17.36 18.48 4.79
C TYR A 231 15.87 18.77 4.58
N ALA A 232 14.99 17.87 5.06
CA ALA A 232 13.56 18.09 5.05
C ALA A 232 12.96 17.83 6.42
N ASN A 233 11.95 18.65 6.76
CA ASN A 233 11.11 18.49 7.95
C ASN A 233 9.65 18.43 7.52
N THR A 234 8.95 17.39 7.98
CA THR A 234 7.50 17.27 7.83
C THR A 234 6.86 17.29 9.21
N ARG A 235 5.87 18.16 9.41
CA ARG A 235 5.03 18.20 10.60
C ARG A 235 3.57 18.26 10.18
N GLY A 236 2.74 17.42 10.80
CA GLY A 236 1.33 17.42 10.50
C GLY A 236 0.47 17.02 11.69
N THR A 237 -0.76 17.50 11.63
CA THR A 237 -1.89 17.06 12.46
C THR A 237 -2.98 16.57 11.51
N GLY A 238 -3.55 15.41 11.77
CA GLY A 238 -4.64 14.84 10.97
C GLY A 238 -5.98 15.54 11.21
N ILE A 239 -7.01 15.14 10.45
CA ILE A 239 -8.40 15.63 10.66
C ILE A 239 -8.96 15.21 12.02
N VAL A 240 -8.41 14.18 12.65
CA VAL A 240 -8.55 13.92 14.08
C VAL A 240 -7.31 14.50 14.77
N ASP A 241 -7.49 15.54 15.57
CA ASP A 241 -6.43 16.41 16.10
C ASP A 241 -5.39 15.70 16.98
N SER A 242 -5.72 14.54 17.54
CA SER A 242 -4.78 13.70 18.29
C SER A 242 -3.76 12.97 17.37
N ASN A 243 -4.10 12.75 16.10
CA ASN A 243 -3.20 12.12 15.14
C ASN A 243 -2.12 13.11 14.66
N LYS A 244 -0.85 12.84 14.94
CA LYS A 244 0.27 13.76 14.66
C LYS A 244 1.42 13.02 14.00
N LEU A 245 2.02 13.67 13.00
CA LEU A 245 3.21 13.22 12.29
C LEU A 245 4.36 14.21 12.48
N GLN A 246 5.54 13.70 12.77
CA GLN A 246 6.79 14.45 12.70
C GLN A 246 7.85 13.60 12.01
N LYS A 247 8.48 14.13 10.97
CA LYS A 247 9.51 13.44 10.20
C LYS A 247 10.68 14.38 9.87
N HIS A 248 11.88 13.86 9.92
CA HIS A 248 13.11 14.55 9.52
C HIS A 248 13.88 13.65 8.57
N ASN A 249 14.33 14.20 7.45
CA ASN A 249 15.17 13.53 6.47
C ASN A 249 16.46 14.35 6.26
N ILE A 250 17.58 13.67 6.21
CA ILE A 250 18.87 14.22 5.81
C ILE A 250 19.42 13.30 4.71
N THR A 251 19.81 13.89 3.57
CA THR A 251 20.43 13.14 2.47
C THR A 251 21.71 13.83 2.05
N PHE A 252 22.75 13.04 1.86
CA PHE A 252 24.04 13.49 1.32
C PHE A 252 24.45 12.55 0.18
N ARG A 253 24.81 13.11 -0.96
CA ARG A 253 25.33 12.35 -2.10
C ARG A 253 26.54 13.05 -2.69
N GLU A 254 27.57 12.27 -2.92
CA GLU A 254 28.79 12.72 -3.58
C GLU A 254 29.11 11.82 -4.76
N THR A 255 29.36 12.43 -5.91
CA THR A 255 29.85 11.74 -7.10
C THR A 255 31.20 12.30 -7.46
N ALA A 256 32.21 11.44 -7.60
CA ALA A 256 33.58 11.82 -7.92
C ALA A 256 34.12 11.01 -9.09
N SER A 257 34.83 11.70 -10.01
CA SER A 257 35.47 11.11 -11.17
C SER A 257 37.00 11.24 -11.04
N PHE A 258 37.70 10.13 -11.28
CA PHE A 258 39.17 10.01 -11.15
C PHE A 258 39.76 9.45 -12.43
N PHE A 259 41.06 9.62 -12.63
CA PHE A 259 41.84 9.07 -13.74
C PHE A 259 41.27 9.39 -15.11
N ASN A 260 40.93 10.67 -15.36
CA ASN A 260 40.30 11.15 -16.60
C ASN A 260 39.00 10.38 -16.90
N ASP A 261 38.10 10.35 -15.91
CA ASP A 261 36.77 9.68 -15.96
C ASP A 261 36.81 8.15 -16.13
N ARG A 262 37.97 7.52 -15.92
CA ARG A 262 38.05 6.05 -15.93
C ARG A 262 37.48 5.41 -14.68
N LEU A 263 37.51 6.06 -13.54
CA LEU A 263 36.87 5.62 -12.31
C LEU A 263 35.85 6.66 -11.86
N LYS A 264 34.60 6.26 -11.76
CA LYS A 264 33.51 7.04 -11.18
C LYS A 264 33.03 6.39 -9.89
N LEU A 265 33.11 7.13 -8.79
CA LEU A 265 32.55 6.75 -7.49
C LEU A 265 31.28 7.57 -7.24
N ASP A 266 30.27 6.94 -6.71
CA ASP A 266 29.01 7.58 -6.30
C ASP A 266 28.61 7.01 -4.95
N GLY A 267 28.55 7.86 -3.93
CA GLY A 267 28.16 7.53 -2.57
C GLY A 267 26.91 8.32 -2.17
N ASN A 268 25.94 7.65 -1.60
CA ASN A 268 24.70 8.24 -1.09
C ASN A 268 24.44 7.76 0.33
N ALA A 269 24.10 8.66 1.23
CA ALA A 269 23.70 8.38 2.60
C ALA A 269 22.44 9.17 2.95
N SER A 270 21.42 8.48 3.47
CA SER A 270 20.16 9.08 3.90
C SER A 270 19.81 8.61 5.31
N LEU A 271 19.48 9.56 6.17
CA LEU A 271 19.02 9.31 7.53
C LEU A 271 17.61 9.86 7.68
N MET A 272 16.73 9.09 8.29
CA MET A 272 15.35 9.49 8.56
C MET A 272 14.95 9.16 9.98
N THR A 273 14.22 10.07 10.61
CA THR A 273 13.47 9.81 11.84
C THR A 273 12.01 10.18 11.64
N GLN A 274 11.13 9.34 12.11
CA GLN A 274 9.68 9.57 12.05
C GLN A 274 9.05 9.24 13.40
N THR A 275 8.09 10.06 13.80
CA THR A 275 7.20 9.79 14.94
C THR A 275 5.77 10.01 14.50
N ILE A 276 4.93 8.99 14.66
CA ILE A 276 3.48 9.08 14.49
C ILE A 276 2.85 8.86 15.87
N ARG A 277 1.86 9.67 16.21
CA ARG A 277 1.10 9.54 17.44
C ARG A 277 -0.36 9.38 17.12
N ASN A 278 -1.03 8.53 17.89
CA ASN A 278 -2.47 8.31 17.86
C ASN A 278 -2.97 8.06 16.44
N THR A 279 -2.35 7.11 15.78
CA THR A 279 -2.86 6.54 14.54
C THR A 279 -4.26 6.02 14.81
N PRO A 280 -5.31 6.52 14.12
CA PRO A 280 -6.67 6.06 14.37
C PRO A 280 -6.82 4.59 13.98
N ALA A 281 -7.54 3.84 14.80
CA ALA A 281 -7.98 2.51 14.43
C ALA A 281 -9.07 2.60 13.37
N GLY A 282 -8.99 1.75 12.36
CA GLY A 282 -10.04 1.56 11.36
C GLY A 282 -10.94 0.38 11.69
N GLY A 283 -11.91 0.12 10.81
CA GLY A 283 -12.76 -1.05 10.90
C GLY A 283 -14.04 -0.86 11.72
N GLY A 284 -14.77 -1.95 11.92
CA GLY A 284 -16.16 -1.90 12.36
C GLY A 284 -16.37 -1.87 13.86
N TYR A 285 -15.33 -1.92 14.71
CA TYR A 285 -15.53 -2.03 16.15
C TYR A 285 -14.25 -1.83 16.99
N TYR A 286 -14.36 -2.08 18.26
CA TYR A 286 -13.35 -2.03 19.33
C TYR A 286 -12.78 -0.64 19.58
N LEU A 287 -11.65 -0.32 18.96
CA LEU A 287 -10.94 0.93 19.24
C LEU A 287 -11.15 1.99 18.16
N ASN A 288 -12.08 1.76 17.22
CA ASN A 288 -12.47 2.77 16.25
C ASN A 288 -13.45 3.77 16.91
N PRO A 289 -13.04 5.03 17.13
CA PRO A 289 -13.91 6.00 17.79
C PRO A 289 -15.16 6.34 16.99
N LEU A 290 -15.15 6.10 15.68
CA LEU A 290 -16.29 6.40 14.80
C LEU A 290 -17.48 5.47 15.06
N VAL A 291 -17.29 4.30 15.67
CA VAL A 291 -18.40 3.40 15.98
C VAL A 291 -19.34 4.06 16.98
N GLY A 292 -18.84 4.47 18.14
CA GLY A 292 -19.65 5.20 19.14
C GLY A 292 -20.12 6.57 18.66
N LEU A 293 -19.30 7.28 17.86
CA LEU A 293 -19.67 8.58 17.30
C LEU A 293 -20.86 8.48 16.35
N TYR A 294 -20.81 7.51 15.43
CA TYR A 294 -21.82 7.38 14.37
C TYR A 294 -23.12 6.73 14.86
N SER A 295 -23.05 5.84 15.85
CA SER A 295 -24.22 5.23 16.47
C SER A 295 -24.86 6.07 17.56
N PHE A 296 -24.24 7.20 17.94
CA PHE A 296 -24.77 8.05 19.00
C PHE A 296 -26.21 8.49 18.70
N PRO A 297 -27.15 8.35 19.65
CA PRO A 297 -28.57 8.55 19.42
C PRO A 297 -28.90 9.94 18.89
N ARG A 298 -29.84 10.00 17.95
CA ARG A 298 -30.28 11.25 17.34
C ARG A 298 -31.09 12.10 18.31
N GLY A 299 -30.92 13.42 18.20
CA GLY A 299 -31.56 14.38 19.13
C GLY A 299 -30.87 14.50 20.46
N ALA A 300 -29.81 13.72 20.72
CA ALA A 300 -28.96 13.86 21.91
C ALA A 300 -27.71 14.68 21.62
N ASP A 301 -27.28 15.46 22.62
CA ASP A 301 -26.06 16.26 22.55
C ASP A 301 -24.86 15.43 23.02
N LEU A 302 -23.82 15.31 22.17
CA LEU A 302 -22.58 14.63 22.49
C LEU A 302 -21.62 15.53 23.32
N ALA A 303 -21.81 16.85 23.32
CA ALA A 303 -20.88 17.78 23.96
C ALA A 303 -20.62 17.47 25.46
N PRO A 304 -21.61 17.10 26.29
CA PRO A 304 -21.36 16.71 27.69
C PRO A 304 -20.40 15.52 27.83
N TYR A 305 -20.44 14.55 26.91
CA TYR A 305 -19.55 13.40 26.91
C TYR A 305 -18.19 13.72 26.27
N ALA A 306 -18.10 14.79 25.49
CA ALA A 306 -16.85 15.31 24.97
C ALA A 306 -16.07 16.10 26.03
N GLU A 307 -16.76 16.98 26.74
CA GLU A 307 -16.19 17.82 27.81
C GLU A 307 -15.81 16.98 29.02
N ASN A 308 -16.67 16.03 29.40
CA ASN A 308 -16.49 15.17 30.57
C ASN A 308 -16.42 13.70 30.12
N PHE A 309 -15.45 13.39 29.23
CA PHE A 309 -15.29 12.02 28.73
C PHE A 309 -14.84 11.02 29.80
N GLU A 310 -14.43 11.51 30.96
CA GLU A 310 -14.07 10.73 32.12
C GLU A 310 -14.63 11.35 33.41
N VAL A 311 -14.95 10.49 34.37
CA VAL A 311 -15.45 10.87 35.72
C VAL A 311 -14.63 10.15 36.76
N PHE A 312 -14.27 10.85 37.84
CA PHE A 312 -13.51 10.25 38.93
C PHE A 312 -14.39 9.27 39.71
N ASP A 313 -13.92 8.05 39.86
CA ASP A 313 -14.52 6.99 40.64
C ASP A 313 -13.77 6.84 41.95
N THR A 314 -14.51 7.04 43.06
CA THR A 314 -13.94 7.04 44.43
C THR A 314 -13.55 5.63 44.90
N ASP A 315 -14.25 4.60 44.43
CA ASP A 315 -14.02 3.22 44.88
C ASP A 315 -12.74 2.67 44.24
N ARG A 316 -12.48 3.03 43.01
CA ARG A 316 -11.28 2.66 42.27
C ARG A 316 -10.15 3.67 42.37
N ASN A 317 -10.44 4.88 42.93
CA ASN A 317 -9.50 6.00 43.07
C ASN A 317 -8.83 6.36 41.73
N MET A 318 -9.62 6.42 40.63
CA MET A 318 -9.17 6.78 39.31
C MET A 318 -10.31 7.33 38.43
N ASN A 319 -9.95 7.97 37.32
CA ASN A 319 -10.92 8.35 36.30
C ASN A 319 -11.36 7.16 35.47
N LEU A 320 -12.68 7.01 35.33
CA LEU A 320 -13.32 6.01 34.47
C LEU A 320 -14.01 6.70 33.30
N GLN A 321 -14.22 5.93 32.21
CA GLN A 321 -14.96 6.38 31.04
C GLN A 321 -16.37 6.84 31.42
N ASN A 322 -16.79 8.00 30.92
CA ASN A 322 -18.17 8.50 31.03
C ASN A 322 -18.87 8.25 29.70
N TRP A 323 -19.86 7.34 29.73
CA TRP A 323 -20.63 7.01 28.53
C TRP A 323 -22.03 6.52 28.91
N TYR A 324 -23.01 6.74 28.05
CA TYR A 324 -24.41 6.47 28.33
C TYR A 324 -24.78 4.98 28.36
N THR A 325 -23.97 4.11 27.70
CA THR A 325 -24.19 2.65 27.62
C THR A 325 -23.41 1.87 28.68
N LYS A 326 -23.13 2.48 29.84
CA LYS A 326 -22.45 1.80 30.95
C LYS A 326 -23.30 0.64 31.46
N ASN A 327 -22.70 -0.57 31.48
CA ASN A 327 -23.34 -1.75 32.04
C ASN A 327 -23.57 -1.65 33.57
N GLU A 328 -24.47 -2.47 34.13
CA GLU A 328 -24.75 -2.52 35.58
C GLU A 328 -23.50 -2.86 36.40
N ASP A 329 -22.61 -3.67 35.92
CA ASP A 329 -21.31 -4.02 36.55
C ASP A 329 -20.23 -2.93 36.42
N GLY A 330 -20.58 -1.80 35.81
CA GLY A 330 -19.66 -0.68 35.58
C GLY A 330 -18.73 -0.83 34.41
N SER A 331 -18.83 -1.89 33.66
CA SER A 331 -18.07 -2.13 32.45
C SER A 331 -18.69 -1.46 31.22
N PHE A 332 -17.95 -1.46 30.12
CA PHE A 332 -18.39 -0.97 28.81
C PHE A 332 -18.27 -2.07 27.78
N SER A 333 -19.18 -2.06 26.79
CA SER A 333 -19.11 -2.92 25.63
C SER A 333 -17.94 -2.52 24.72
N GLU A 334 -17.29 -3.50 24.11
CA GLU A 334 -16.32 -3.25 23.05
C GLU A 334 -16.94 -2.64 21.78
N TRP A 335 -18.26 -2.75 21.64
CA TRP A 335 -19.02 -2.28 20.48
C TRP A 335 -19.45 -0.83 20.58
N ASP A 336 -19.44 -0.26 21.78
CA ASP A 336 -19.92 1.09 22.02
C ASP A 336 -19.17 1.71 23.20
N GLN A 337 -18.24 2.57 22.89
CA GLN A 337 -17.41 3.30 23.84
C GLN A 337 -17.40 4.78 23.49
N ASN A 338 -17.20 5.64 24.51
CA ASN A 338 -17.06 7.08 24.29
C ASN A 338 -15.92 7.37 23.29
N PRO A 339 -16.19 8.01 22.14
CA PRO A 339 -15.17 8.34 21.16
C PRO A 339 -14.05 9.23 21.72
N TYR A 340 -14.38 10.12 22.66
CA TYR A 340 -13.39 11.00 23.30
C TYR A 340 -12.55 10.27 24.35
N TRP A 341 -13.08 9.21 24.99
CA TRP A 341 -12.26 8.30 25.80
C TRP A 341 -11.23 7.60 24.92
N ILE A 342 -11.65 7.00 23.80
CA ILE A 342 -10.74 6.33 22.87
C ILE A 342 -9.67 7.32 22.39
N LYS A 343 -10.06 8.51 21.94
CA LYS A 343 -9.15 9.56 21.47
C LYS A 343 -8.09 9.96 22.51
N ASN A 344 -8.45 10.02 23.79
CA ASN A 344 -7.60 10.56 24.85
C ASN A 344 -6.94 9.52 25.74
N ARG A 345 -7.51 8.30 25.85
CA ARG A 345 -7.08 7.25 26.77
C ARG A 345 -6.67 5.94 26.10
N VAL A 346 -6.85 5.82 24.78
CA VAL A 346 -6.24 4.77 23.98
C VAL A 346 -5.18 5.43 23.09
N THR A 347 -3.96 5.50 23.61
CA THR A 347 -2.90 6.28 22.95
C THR A 347 -1.82 5.37 22.40
N ASN A 348 -1.42 5.64 21.18
CA ASN A 348 -0.32 4.92 20.55
C ASN A 348 0.77 5.87 20.02
N LYS A 349 1.98 5.35 19.94
CA LYS A 349 3.13 6.08 19.44
C LYS A 349 4.06 5.14 18.70
N SER A 350 4.25 5.40 17.41
CA SER A 350 5.25 4.74 16.59
C SER A 350 6.46 5.65 16.38
N LYS A 351 7.65 5.10 16.50
CA LYS A 351 8.91 5.77 16.16
C LYS A 351 9.70 4.91 15.18
N ARG A 352 10.04 5.47 14.04
CA ARG A 352 10.90 4.83 13.05
C ARG A 352 12.21 5.61 12.90
N TYR A 353 13.29 4.86 12.87
CA TYR A 353 14.62 5.33 12.48
C TYR A 353 15.06 4.54 11.26
N ARG A 354 15.59 5.22 10.26
CA ARG A 354 16.16 4.56 9.09
C ARG A 354 17.49 5.15 8.72
N ALA A 355 18.44 4.30 8.39
CA ALA A 355 19.72 4.67 7.80
C ALA A 355 19.90 3.86 6.52
N LEU A 356 20.01 4.55 5.41
CA LEU A 356 20.28 3.99 4.09
C LEU A 356 21.60 4.55 3.59
N ALA A 357 22.54 3.69 3.24
CA ALA A 357 23.81 4.09 2.65
C ALA A 357 24.15 3.19 1.46
N SER A 358 24.55 3.79 0.36
CA SER A 358 24.98 3.07 -0.85
C SER A 358 26.26 3.65 -1.40
N ILE A 359 27.06 2.78 -2.00
CA ILE A 359 28.25 3.15 -2.73
C ILE A 359 28.27 2.38 -4.04
N SER A 360 28.66 3.05 -5.12
CA SER A 360 28.92 2.42 -6.40
C SER A 360 30.26 2.88 -6.96
N ALA A 361 30.98 1.96 -7.55
CA ALA A 361 32.20 2.18 -8.31
C ALA A 361 32.00 1.71 -9.74
N ASN A 362 32.24 2.57 -10.70
CA ASN A 362 32.22 2.22 -12.12
C ASN A 362 33.59 2.50 -12.72
N ILE A 363 34.23 1.45 -13.25
CA ILE A 363 35.56 1.49 -13.87
C ILE A 363 35.42 1.27 -15.38
N LYS A 364 35.80 2.25 -16.18
CA LYS A 364 35.92 2.13 -17.62
C LYS A 364 37.28 1.48 -17.94
N ALA A 365 37.28 0.15 -18.02
CA ALA A 365 38.49 -0.63 -18.27
C ALA A 365 39.03 -0.40 -19.70
N THR A 366 38.12 -0.40 -20.68
CA THR A 366 38.37 -0.04 -22.07
C THR A 366 37.21 0.79 -22.61
N ASP A 367 37.24 1.22 -23.87
CA ASP A 367 36.10 1.96 -24.47
C ASP A 367 34.84 1.11 -24.64
N TRP A 368 34.98 -0.21 -24.62
CA TRP A 368 33.87 -1.14 -24.78
C TRP A 368 33.57 -1.99 -23.55
N LEU A 369 34.41 -1.96 -22.50
CA LEU A 369 34.26 -2.73 -21.27
C LEU A 369 34.27 -1.81 -20.05
N SER A 370 33.20 -1.85 -19.28
CA SER A 370 33.10 -1.22 -17.96
C SER A 370 32.79 -2.26 -16.88
N ILE A 371 33.37 -2.05 -15.72
CA ILE A 371 33.12 -2.90 -14.54
C ILE A 371 32.43 -2.04 -13.48
N GLN A 372 31.34 -2.54 -12.94
CA GLN A 372 30.60 -1.88 -11.86
C GLN A 372 30.57 -2.76 -10.62
N ALA A 373 30.78 -2.17 -9.45
CA ALA A 373 30.55 -2.78 -8.15
C ALA A 373 29.65 -1.85 -7.33
N ARG A 374 28.65 -2.40 -6.66
CA ARG A 374 27.76 -1.64 -5.78
C ARG A 374 27.57 -2.34 -4.46
N GLY A 375 27.39 -1.56 -3.42
CA GLY A 375 27.03 -2.02 -2.09
C GLY A 375 25.99 -1.11 -1.48
N ASN A 376 25.09 -1.69 -0.70
CA ASN A 376 24.04 -0.97 0.02
C ASN A 376 23.84 -1.58 1.40
N VAL A 377 23.59 -0.72 2.36
CA VAL A 377 23.13 -1.07 3.71
C VAL A 377 21.87 -0.28 3.99
N ASP A 378 20.82 -0.98 4.40
CA ASP A 378 19.53 -0.39 4.76
C ASP A 378 19.12 -0.93 6.13
N TYR A 379 19.02 -0.06 7.11
CA TYR A 379 18.65 -0.36 8.49
C TYR A 379 17.40 0.40 8.87
N VAL A 380 16.41 -0.32 9.38
CA VAL A 380 15.13 0.23 9.87
C VAL A 380 14.89 -0.28 11.27
N SER A 381 14.62 0.61 12.21
CA SER A 381 14.15 0.28 13.56
C SER A 381 12.82 0.93 13.82
N ASP A 382 11.82 0.13 14.13
CA ASP A 382 10.46 0.51 14.48
C ASP A 382 10.19 0.22 15.95
N LYS A 383 9.76 1.24 16.69
CA LYS A 383 9.32 1.09 18.09
C LYS A 383 7.88 1.51 18.21
N PHE A 384 7.09 0.68 18.86
CA PHE A 384 5.69 0.93 19.10
C PHE A 384 5.37 0.87 20.60
N ASP A 385 4.56 1.81 21.06
CA ASP A 385 4.11 1.94 22.44
C ASP A 385 2.61 2.22 22.40
N ASN A 386 1.78 1.32 22.96
CA ASN A 386 0.33 1.48 23.02
C ASN A 386 -0.16 1.30 24.45
N LYS A 387 -0.99 2.23 24.89
CA LYS A 387 -1.54 2.33 26.23
C LYS A 387 -3.05 2.45 26.16
N MET A 388 -3.72 1.49 26.74
CA MET A 388 -5.16 1.48 26.91
C MET A 388 -5.47 1.59 28.39
N TYR A 389 -6.10 2.68 28.78
CA TYR A 389 -6.37 2.97 30.18
C TYR A 389 -7.46 2.04 30.75
N ALA A 390 -7.41 1.82 32.06
CA ALA A 390 -8.45 1.15 32.83
C ALA A 390 -9.79 1.82 32.55
N SER A 391 -10.86 1.05 32.44
CA SER A 391 -12.18 1.46 31.92
C SER A 391 -12.39 1.37 30.41
N THR A 392 -11.34 1.17 29.61
CA THR A 392 -11.53 0.66 28.24
C THR A 392 -12.15 -0.73 28.35
N ALA A 393 -12.99 -1.09 27.35
CA ALA A 393 -13.74 -2.35 27.35
C ALA A 393 -12.86 -3.55 27.73
N ALA A 394 -13.35 -4.37 28.62
CA ALA A 394 -12.57 -5.42 29.29
C ALA A 394 -12.06 -6.50 28.34
N ASN A 395 -12.79 -6.78 27.27
CA ASN A 395 -12.37 -7.73 26.24
C ASN A 395 -11.13 -7.25 25.46
N ILE A 396 -10.87 -5.95 25.49
CA ILE A 396 -9.73 -5.31 24.80
C ILE A 396 -8.61 -5.03 25.80
N ALA A 397 -8.93 -4.38 26.94
CA ALA A 397 -7.95 -3.91 27.90
C ALA A 397 -7.60 -4.97 28.95
N GLY A 398 -8.22 -6.16 28.89
CA GLY A 398 -8.03 -7.24 29.81
C GLY A 398 -8.75 -7.05 31.16
N LYS A 399 -9.05 -8.18 31.82
CA LYS A 399 -9.62 -8.21 33.16
C LYS A 399 -8.55 -8.67 34.16
N ASN A 400 -8.50 -8.01 35.29
CA ASN A 400 -7.79 -8.52 36.44
C ASN A 400 -8.61 -9.69 37.03
N ASP A 401 -8.00 -10.86 37.20
CA ASP A 401 -8.71 -12.07 37.62
C ASP A 401 -9.25 -11.95 39.06
N GLU A 402 -8.66 -11.12 39.92
CA GLU A 402 -9.09 -10.89 41.29
C GLU A 402 -10.30 -9.97 41.42
N THR A 403 -10.33 -8.90 40.58
CA THR A 403 -11.37 -7.86 40.66
C THR A 403 -12.42 -7.97 39.58
N GLY A 404 -12.19 -8.73 38.53
CA GLY A 404 -13.03 -8.82 37.34
C GLY A 404 -13.04 -7.54 36.49
N LEU A 405 -12.32 -6.49 36.86
CA LEU A 405 -12.32 -5.17 36.23
C LEU A 405 -11.02 -4.95 35.42
N PRO A 406 -11.10 -4.17 34.33
CA PRO A 406 -9.91 -3.83 33.55
C PRO A 406 -9.00 -2.86 34.32
N ASN A 407 -7.70 -3.18 34.39
CA ASN A 407 -6.65 -2.31 34.91
C ASN A 407 -5.85 -1.61 33.80
N GLY A 408 -6.24 -1.84 32.56
CA GLY A 408 -5.58 -1.32 31.36
C GLY A 408 -4.70 -2.35 30.67
N ARG A 409 -4.33 -2.07 29.42
CA ARG A 409 -3.46 -2.90 28.59
C ARG A 409 -2.24 -2.11 28.15
N TYR A 410 -1.10 -2.72 28.19
CA TYR A 410 0.15 -2.16 27.71
C TYR A 410 0.76 -3.06 26.65
N VAL A 411 1.04 -2.47 25.49
CA VAL A 411 1.73 -3.12 24.39
C VAL A 411 2.99 -2.34 24.07
N TRP A 412 4.10 -3.05 23.98
CA TRP A 412 5.38 -2.48 23.58
C TRP A 412 6.06 -3.39 22.58
N SER A 413 6.60 -2.82 21.49
CA SER A 413 7.40 -3.59 20.55
C SER A 413 8.62 -2.81 20.04
N ASP A 414 9.68 -3.55 19.73
CA ASP A 414 10.88 -3.11 19.02
C ASP A 414 11.14 -4.08 17.87
N GLU A 415 11.13 -3.58 16.64
CA GLU A 415 11.41 -4.34 15.44
C GLU A 415 12.59 -3.72 14.71
N GLN A 416 13.56 -4.53 14.33
CA GLN A 416 14.77 -4.11 13.65
C GLN A 416 14.93 -4.94 12.38
N ASN A 417 15.00 -4.26 11.26
CA ASN A 417 15.20 -4.84 9.95
C ASN A 417 16.49 -4.31 9.35
N PHE A 418 17.29 -5.23 8.85
CA PHE A 418 18.59 -4.92 8.28
C PHE A 418 18.77 -5.62 6.94
N GLN A 419 19.21 -4.91 5.93
CA GLN A 419 19.54 -5.45 4.62
C GLN A 419 20.93 -5.01 4.20
N VAL A 420 21.70 -5.98 3.68
CA VAL A 420 22.92 -5.73 2.94
C VAL A 420 22.73 -6.27 1.52
N TYR A 421 23.01 -5.43 0.56
CA TYR A 421 23.00 -5.81 -0.86
C TYR A 421 24.36 -5.49 -1.46
N GLY A 422 24.85 -6.39 -2.30
CA GLY A 422 26.03 -6.15 -3.09
C GLY A 422 25.90 -6.77 -4.47
N ASP A 423 26.43 -6.11 -5.50
CA ASP A 423 26.56 -6.67 -6.84
C ASP A 423 27.86 -6.28 -7.50
N PHE A 424 28.23 -7.15 -8.44
CA PHE A 424 29.36 -6.95 -9.33
C PHE A 424 28.90 -7.26 -10.77
N MET A 425 29.22 -6.39 -11.71
CA MET A 425 28.78 -6.52 -13.09
C MET A 425 29.87 -6.05 -14.07
N ALA A 426 30.16 -6.89 -15.08
CA ALA A 426 30.95 -6.54 -16.25
C ALA A 426 30.02 -6.16 -17.40
N MET A 427 30.16 -4.98 -17.96
CA MET A 427 29.32 -4.42 -19.01
C MET A 427 30.12 -4.23 -20.29
N PHE A 428 29.66 -4.86 -21.36
CA PHE A 428 30.21 -4.77 -22.70
C PHE A 428 29.30 -3.89 -23.57
N ASN A 429 29.86 -2.90 -24.24
CA ASN A 429 29.14 -2.02 -25.16
C ASN A 429 30.01 -1.73 -26.37
N LYS A 430 29.62 -2.21 -27.54
CA LYS A 430 30.38 -2.01 -28.77
C LYS A 430 29.48 -2.05 -30.01
N THR A 431 29.80 -1.21 -30.97
CA THR A 431 29.17 -1.16 -32.27
C THR A 431 30.09 -1.77 -33.34
N PHE A 432 29.56 -2.65 -34.16
CA PHE A 432 30.25 -3.35 -35.28
C PHE A 432 29.47 -3.09 -36.57
N GLY A 433 29.86 -2.11 -37.34
CA GLY A 433 29.11 -1.70 -38.54
C GLY A 433 27.66 -1.35 -38.16
N ASP A 434 26.71 -2.08 -38.75
CA ASP A 434 25.26 -1.89 -38.50
C ASP A 434 24.77 -2.54 -37.20
N PHE A 435 25.59 -3.29 -36.47
CA PHE A 435 25.20 -3.99 -35.24
C PHE A 435 25.72 -3.25 -34.01
N SER A 436 24.86 -3.09 -33.04
CA SER A 436 25.22 -2.64 -31.69
C SER A 436 25.01 -3.78 -30.71
N ILE A 437 25.98 -4.04 -29.84
CA ILE A 437 25.89 -5.06 -28.80
C ILE A 437 26.10 -4.41 -27.45
N ASN A 438 25.08 -4.52 -26.57
CA ASN A 438 25.16 -4.15 -25.17
C ASN A 438 24.92 -5.42 -24.35
N ALA A 439 25.92 -5.89 -23.63
CA ALA A 439 25.81 -7.09 -22.81
C ALA A 439 26.31 -6.82 -21.39
N ALA A 440 25.78 -7.51 -20.42
CA ALA A 440 26.27 -7.49 -19.04
C ALA A 440 26.20 -8.90 -18.43
N LEU A 441 27.24 -9.23 -17.67
CA LEU A 441 27.29 -10.44 -16.83
C LEU A 441 27.58 -10.00 -15.41
N GLY A 442 26.80 -10.49 -14.44
CA GLY A 442 26.95 -10.07 -13.06
C GLY A 442 26.50 -11.10 -12.05
N THR A 443 26.87 -10.84 -10.82
CA THR A 443 26.45 -11.59 -9.63
C THR A 443 25.96 -10.63 -8.58
N SER A 444 25.04 -11.07 -7.74
CA SER A 444 24.57 -10.27 -6.58
C SER A 444 24.32 -11.14 -5.36
N ILE A 445 24.41 -10.51 -4.21
CA ILE A 445 24.01 -11.08 -2.93
C ILE A 445 23.09 -10.09 -2.21
N ASN A 446 21.97 -10.59 -1.69
CA ASN A 446 21.06 -9.84 -0.83
C ASN A 446 20.85 -10.62 0.46
N VAL A 447 21.21 -10.01 1.58
CA VAL A 447 21.03 -10.57 2.91
C VAL A 447 20.09 -9.66 3.69
N SER A 448 18.94 -10.15 4.06
CA SER A 448 18.02 -9.46 4.97
C SER A 448 17.91 -10.21 6.28
N LYS A 449 17.76 -9.47 7.37
CA LYS A 449 17.68 -9.97 8.72
C LYS A 449 16.66 -9.16 9.50
N ALA A 450 15.78 -9.83 10.23
CA ALA A 450 14.82 -9.22 11.12
C ALA A 450 14.97 -9.73 12.55
N ASN A 451 14.89 -8.80 13.50
CA ASN A 451 14.75 -9.09 14.92
C ASN A 451 13.53 -8.34 15.42
N SER A 452 12.73 -8.97 16.27
CA SER A 452 11.60 -8.29 16.90
C SER A 452 11.38 -8.80 18.32
N LEU A 453 10.93 -7.90 19.17
CA LEU A 453 10.41 -8.24 20.50
C LEU A 453 9.12 -7.45 20.70
N MET A 454 8.04 -8.18 20.94
CA MET A 454 6.74 -7.63 21.32
C MET A 454 6.32 -8.16 22.67
N ILE A 455 5.87 -7.27 23.52
CA ILE A 455 5.36 -7.56 24.85
C ILE A 455 3.96 -6.96 24.94
N ASP A 456 2.98 -7.77 25.29
CA ASP A 456 1.57 -7.39 25.36
C ASP A 456 0.94 -8.01 26.61
N SER A 457 0.34 -7.19 27.44
CA SER A 457 -0.39 -7.69 28.61
C SER A 457 -1.68 -8.42 28.22
N LYS A 458 -2.18 -8.25 26.97
CA LYS A 458 -3.42 -8.85 26.47
C LYS A 458 -4.57 -8.77 27.49
N THR A 459 -5.32 -9.84 27.59
CA THR A 459 -6.44 -9.97 28.48
C THR A 459 -6.04 -10.28 29.93
N ALA A 460 -4.74 -10.42 30.23
CA ALA A 460 -4.26 -10.58 31.60
C ALA A 460 -4.27 -9.28 32.40
N SER A 461 -4.30 -8.13 31.71
CA SER A 461 -4.31 -6.80 32.33
C SER A 461 -3.00 -6.43 33.07
N LEU A 462 -3.06 -5.39 33.86
CA LEU A 462 -1.95 -4.86 34.64
C LEU A 462 -2.18 -5.11 36.15
N TYR A 463 -1.12 -5.22 36.93
CA TYR A 463 -1.23 -5.30 38.39
C TYR A 463 -1.81 -4.01 38.98
N ARG A 464 -1.22 -2.88 38.60
CA ARG A 464 -1.68 -1.55 39.05
C ARG A 464 -2.32 -0.83 37.87
N PRO A 465 -3.53 -0.29 38.05
CA PRO A 465 -4.22 0.41 36.98
C PRO A 465 -3.39 1.55 36.41
N ASN A 466 -3.38 1.66 35.08
CA ASN A 466 -2.78 2.77 34.34
C ASN A 466 -1.28 2.98 34.54
N VAL A 467 -0.56 1.97 35.08
CA VAL A 467 0.90 2.00 35.20
C VAL A 467 1.50 1.20 34.03
N PHE A 468 1.86 1.90 32.98
CA PHE A 468 2.31 1.33 31.70
C PHE A 468 3.82 1.05 31.70
N THR A 469 4.22 -0.03 32.36
CA THR A 469 5.58 -0.55 32.40
C THR A 469 5.55 -2.06 32.25
N VAL A 470 6.59 -2.63 31.63
CA VAL A 470 6.70 -4.07 31.44
C VAL A 470 6.65 -4.83 32.79
N SER A 471 7.26 -4.26 33.83
CA SER A 471 7.27 -4.88 35.16
C SER A 471 5.88 -4.90 35.84
N ASN A 472 4.91 -4.16 35.33
CA ASN A 472 3.55 -4.13 35.84
C ASN A 472 2.59 -5.05 35.07
N ILE A 473 3.08 -5.80 34.09
CA ILE A 473 2.29 -6.78 33.34
C ILE A 473 2.16 -8.07 34.14
N ILE A 474 0.94 -8.59 34.22
CA ILE A 474 0.68 -9.91 34.81
C ILE A 474 1.02 -10.96 33.75
N PHE A 475 2.21 -11.53 33.81
CA PHE A 475 2.64 -12.63 32.97
C PHE A 475 2.04 -13.94 33.49
N SER A 476 0.79 -14.18 33.14
CA SER A 476 0.09 -15.45 33.26
C SER A 476 0.02 -16.14 31.90
N SER A 477 -0.73 -17.24 31.80
CA SER A 477 -1.05 -17.86 30.50
C SER A 477 -1.72 -16.93 29.48
N LYS A 478 -2.17 -15.75 29.90
CA LYS A 478 -2.85 -14.73 29.09
C LYS A 478 -1.91 -13.63 28.60
N GLY A 479 -0.80 -13.36 29.29
CA GLY A 479 0.23 -12.42 28.80
C GLY A 479 0.97 -12.97 27.59
N TYR A 480 1.47 -12.11 26.72
CA TYR A 480 2.06 -12.51 25.46
C TYR A 480 3.42 -11.85 25.24
N ILE A 481 4.40 -12.69 24.99
CA ILE A 481 5.73 -12.25 24.54
C ILE A 481 5.99 -12.95 23.22
N ASN A 482 6.25 -12.17 22.18
CA ASN A 482 6.66 -12.69 20.88
C ASN A 482 8.04 -12.13 20.54
N GLN A 483 8.99 -13.03 20.32
CA GLN A 483 10.35 -12.68 19.96
C GLN A 483 10.77 -13.41 18.70
N THR A 484 11.28 -12.66 17.76
CA THR A 484 11.97 -13.19 16.57
C THR A 484 13.43 -12.82 16.66
N ILE A 485 14.29 -13.81 16.56
CA ILE A 485 15.75 -13.62 16.58
C ILE A 485 16.31 -14.11 15.25
N ASP A 486 17.05 -13.23 14.58
CA ASP A 486 17.82 -13.55 13.38
C ASP A 486 17.02 -14.23 12.27
N ALA A 487 15.76 -13.78 12.05
CA ALA A 487 15.01 -14.21 10.87
C ALA A 487 15.75 -13.73 9.61
N LYS A 488 16.57 -14.62 9.07
CA LYS A 488 17.52 -14.30 7.99
C LYS A 488 17.08 -14.91 6.66
N ARG A 489 17.17 -14.10 5.62
CA ARG A 489 17.03 -14.49 4.23
C ARG A 489 18.27 -14.08 3.46
N THR A 490 18.82 -15.02 2.70
CA THR A 490 19.96 -14.76 1.80
C THR A 490 19.59 -15.20 0.40
N ILE A 491 19.76 -14.31 -0.57
CA ILE A 491 19.60 -14.63 -1.99
C ILE A 491 20.95 -14.38 -2.66
N GLN A 492 21.46 -15.39 -3.32
CA GLN A 492 22.63 -15.30 -4.21
C GLN A 492 22.17 -15.44 -5.65
N SER A 493 22.79 -14.73 -6.56
CA SER A 493 22.33 -14.69 -7.94
C SER A 493 23.46 -14.59 -8.93
N LEU A 494 23.28 -15.26 -10.06
CA LEU A 494 24.08 -15.09 -11.26
C LEU A 494 23.13 -14.64 -12.38
N PHE A 495 23.48 -13.57 -13.09
CA PHE A 495 22.64 -13.04 -14.15
C PHE A 495 23.44 -12.53 -15.34
N GLY A 496 22.81 -12.58 -16.51
CA GLY A 496 23.36 -12.01 -17.73
C GLY A 496 22.26 -11.41 -18.59
N THR A 497 22.59 -10.35 -19.31
CA THR A 497 21.72 -9.73 -20.30
C THR A 497 22.51 -9.36 -21.54
N ALA A 498 21.89 -9.49 -22.71
CA ALA A 498 22.45 -9.06 -23.97
C ALA A 498 21.37 -8.40 -24.81
N GLN A 499 21.65 -7.21 -25.33
CA GLN A 499 20.85 -6.54 -26.35
C GLN A 499 21.66 -6.44 -27.64
N VAL A 500 21.13 -6.97 -28.71
CA VAL A 500 21.68 -6.84 -30.04
C VAL A 500 20.76 -5.93 -30.86
N GLY A 501 21.31 -4.81 -31.32
CA GLY A 501 20.63 -3.87 -32.21
C GLY A 501 21.13 -3.98 -33.64
N TRP A 502 20.27 -3.91 -34.61
CA TRP A 502 20.59 -3.86 -36.05
C TRP A 502 20.02 -2.56 -36.65
N LYS A 503 20.92 -1.74 -37.20
CA LYS A 503 20.60 -0.44 -37.85
C LYS A 503 19.77 0.51 -37.01
N ASP A 504 19.90 0.45 -35.69
CA ASP A 504 19.03 1.20 -34.75
C ASP A 504 17.51 0.98 -34.98
N ALA A 505 17.15 -0.10 -35.69
CA ALA A 505 15.80 -0.40 -36.11
C ALA A 505 15.23 -1.65 -35.44
N ILE A 506 16.02 -2.72 -35.31
CA ILE A 506 15.59 -3.97 -34.68
C ILE A 506 16.48 -4.26 -33.49
N TYR A 507 15.87 -4.56 -32.36
CA TYR A 507 16.58 -4.90 -31.12
C TYR A 507 16.07 -6.23 -30.57
N LEU A 508 16.97 -7.12 -30.24
CA LEU A 508 16.73 -8.37 -29.55
C LEU A 508 17.36 -8.27 -28.15
N ASP A 509 16.55 -8.38 -27.13
CA ASP A 509 16.97 -8.46 -25.73
C ASP A 509 16.86 -9.90 -25.24
N ILE A 510 17.91 -10.42 -24.62
CA ILE A 510 17.93 -11.72 -23.95
C ILE A 510 18.45 -11.50 -22.53
N THR A 511 17.72 -12.02 -21.55
CA THR A 511 18.12 -11.99 -20.14
C THR A 511 17.97 -13.38 -19.55
N ALA A 512 18.96 -13.77 -18.77
CA ALA A 512 18.96 -15.00 -18.01
C ALA A 512 19.44 -14.71 -16.58
N ARG A 513 18.73 -15.27 -15.59
CA ARG A 513 19.11 -15.16 -14.18
C ARG A 513 18.83 -16.47 -13.46
N ASN A 514 19.68 -16.83 -12.51
CA ASN A 514 19.44 -17.91 -11.57
C ASN A 514 19.62 -17.39 -10.14
N ASP A 515 18.63 -17.65 -9.30
CA ASP A 515 18.64 -17.27 -7.88
C ASP A 515 18.69 -18.52 -6.98
N TRP A 516 19.49 -18.45 -5.94
CA TRP A 516 19.53 -19.41 -4.84
C TRP A 516 19.06 -18.67 -3.57
N SER A 517 17.90 -19.07 -3.02
CA SER A 517 17.34 -18.45 -1.82
C SER A 517 17.39 -19.38 -0.62
N SER A 518 17.84 -18.87 0.53
CA SER A 518 17.84 -19.63 1.79
C SER A 518 16.44 -20.00 2.27
N THR A 519 15.38 -19.35 1.78
CA THR A 519 13.99 -19.71 2.09
C THR A 519 13.57 -21.04 1.51
N LEU A 520 14.35 -21.59 0.56
CA LEU A 520 14.17 -22.92 0.00
C LEU A 520 15.04 -23.98 0.72
N ALA A 521 15.70 -23.64 1.82
CA ALA A 521 16.45 -24.60 2.61
C ALA A 521 15.56 -25.82 2.94
N ASN A 522 16.16 -27.00 2.97
CA ASN A 522 15.46 -28.26 3.21
C ASN A 522 14.45 -28.68 2.12
N THR A 523 14.46 -28.01 0.97
CA THR A 523 13.66 -28.43 -0.20
C THR A 523 14.54 -28.93 -1.35
N GLU A 524 13.96 -29.72 -2.25
CA GLU A 524 14.64 -30.15 -3.48
C GLU A 524 15.03 -28.97 -4.39
N SER A 525 14.27 -27.88 -4.34
CA SER A 525 14.51 -26.67 -5.13
C SER A 525 15.79 -25.92 -4.73
N MET A 526 16.34 -26.17 -3.53
CA MET A 526 17.55 -25.49 -3.05
C MET A 526 18.78 -25.80 -3.93
N LYS A 527 18.91 -27.04 -4.42
CA LYS A 527 20.11 -27.47 -5.17
C LYS A 527 20.27 -26.70 -6.48
N ASN A 528 19.20 -26.55 -7.23
CA ASN A 528 19.24 -25.98 -8.58
C ASN A 528 18.95 -24.48 -8.61
N GLY A 529 18.45 -23.93 -7.50
CA GLY A 529 17.89 -22.60 -7.51
C GLY A 529 16.68 -22.49 -8.43
N PHE A 530 16.39 -21.30 -8.90
CA PHE A 530 15.34 -21.08 -9.88
C PHE A 530 15.79 -20.14 -11.00
N PHE A 531 15.63 -20.67 -12.21
CA PHE A 531 16.10 -20.02 -13.43
C PHE A 531 15.00 -19.19 -14.08
N TYR A 532 15.34 -17.98 -14.52
CA TYR A 532 14.44 -17.05 -15.19
C TYR A 532 14.97 -16.62 -16.54
N PRO A 533 14.40 -17.07 -17.64
CA PRO A 533 14.68 -16.54 -18.96
C PRO A 533 13.76 -15.36 -19.28
N SER A 534 14.28 -14.40 -20.06
CA SER A 534 13.49 -13.37 -20.72
C SER A 534 14.03 -13.12 -22.12
N VAL A 535 13.12 -13.00 -23.09
CA VAL A 535 13.43 -12.65 -24.49
C VAL A 535 12.46 -11.57 -24.93
N GLY A 536 13.00 -10.53 -25.56
CA GLY A 536 12.20 -9.43 -26.10
C GLY A 536 12.69 -8.99 -27.47
N LEU A 537 11.75 -8.62 -28.33
CA LEU A 537 12.01 -8.07 -29.65
C LEU A 537 11.35 -6.70 -29.78
N THR A 538 12.11 -5.75 -30.29
CA THR A 538 11.60 -4.42 -30.68
C THR A 538 11.92 -4.15 -32.13
N TRP A 539 10.92 -3.64 -32.85
CA TRP A 539 11.08 -3.12 -34.20
C TRP A 539 10.65 -1.65 -34.23
N ILE A 540 11.64 -0.78 -34.46
CA ILE A 540 11.40 0.65 -34.70
C ILE A 540 11.14 0.81 -36.19
N MET A 541 9.88 0.74 -36.58
CA MET A 541 9.45 0.75 -37.97
C MET A 541 9.86 2.06 -38.67
N SER A 542 9.78 3.19 -37.98
CA SER A 542 10.20 4.49 -38.50
C SER A 542 11.68 4.58 -38.88
N ASN A 543 12.55 3.68 -38.39
CA ASN A 543 13.97 3.62 -38.78
C ASN A 543 14.22 2.66 -39.94
N SER A 544 13.24 1.82 -40.30
CA SER A 544 13.38 0.79 -41.35
C SER A 544 12.60 1.12 -42.62
N ILE A 545 11.47 1.81 -42.45
CA ILE A 545 10.51 2.08 -43.50
C ILE A 545 10.25 3.57 -43.55
N LYS A 546 10.21 4.13 -44.75
CA LYS A 546 9.85 5.53 -44.95
C LYS A 546 8.36 5.71 -44.70
N LEU A 547 8.00 6.34 -43.61
CA LEU A 547 6.62 6.64 -43.21
C LEU A 547 6.17 8.02 -43.76
N PRO A 548 4.85 8.27 -43.85
CA PRO A 548 4.33 9.62 -44.13
C PRO A 548 4.89 10.64 -43.13
N GLU A 549 5.13 11.85 -43.54
CA GLU A 549 5.77 12.93 -42.74
C GLU A 549 5.05 13.24 -41.41
N TRP A 550 3.74 13.01 -41.37
CA TRP A 550 2.95 13.21 -40.14
C TRP A 550 3.13 12.11 -39.07
N ILE A 551 3.79 10.99 -39.44
CA ILE A 551 4.19 9.93 -38.50
C ILE A 551 5.68 10.05 -38.19
N ASN A 552 6.01 10.55 -37.01
CA ASN A 552 7.39 10.82 -36.64
C ASN A 552 8.10 9.62 -36.01
N PHE A 553 7.33 8.73 -35.37
CA PHE A 553 7.85 7.56 -34.70
C PHE A 553 6.82 6.44 -34.70
N SER A 554 7.30 5.21 -34.92
CA SER A 554 6.50 4.00 -34.81
C SER A 554 7.37 2.84 -34.34
N LYS A 555 6.89 2.12 -33.34
CA LYS A 555 7.58 1.03 -32.68
C LYS A 555 6.61 -0.09 -32.34
N PHE A 556 7.01 -1.32 -32.60
CA PHE A 556 6.37 -2.52 -32.11
C PHE A 556 7.31 -3.26 -31.15
N ARG A 557 6.75 -3.84 -30.11
CA ARG A 557 7.50 -4.63 -29.13
C ARG A 557 6.74 -5.90 -28.75
N GLY A 558 7.50 -6.97 -28.48
CA GLY A 558 6.96 -8.21 -27.94
C GLY A 558 7.95 -8.81 -26.99
N SER A 559 7.49 -9.37 -25.88
CA SER A 559 8.36 -10.02 -24.91
C SER A 559 7.73 -11.23 -24.25
N PHE A 560 8.60 -12.17 -23.90
CA PHE A 560 8.31 -13.32 -23.05
C PHE A 560 9.27 -13.30 -21.88
N ALA A 561 8.77 -13.52 -20.66
CA ALA A 561 9.63 -13.64 -19.49
C ALA A 561 9.04 -14.57 -18.44
N GLN A 562 9.92 -15.19 -17.68
CA GLN A 562 9.58 -15.88 -16.44
C GLN A 562 10.26 -15.18 -15.28
N VAL A 563 9.58 -15.13 -14.13
CA VAL A 563 10.11 -14.63 -12.85
C VAL A 563 9.57 -15.53 -11.76
N GLY A 564 10.43 -15.98 -10.85
CA GLY A 564 10.01 -16.72 -9.67
C GLY A 564 9.72 -15.77 -8.50
N ASN A 565 8.94 -16.25 -7.56
CA ASN A 565 8.73 -15.63 -6.24
C ASN A 565 9.10 -16.68 -5.20
N ASP A 566 10.08 -16.40 -4.34
CA ASP A 566 10.52 -17.36 -3.34
C ASP A 566 9.52 -17.48 -2.17
N LEU A 567 9.79 -18.40 -1.27
CA LEU A 567 8.93 -18.67 -0.12
C LEU A 567 9.15 -17.62 0.98
N PRO A 568 8.15 -17.33 1.82
CA PRO A 568 8.35 -16.57 3.04
C PRO A 568 9.38 -17.23 3.99
N ILE A 569 10.02 -16.40 4.81
CA ILE A 569 10.98 -16.88 5.80
C ILE A 569 10.28 -17.82 6.81
N GLY A 570 10.93 -18.89 7.18
CA GLY A 570 10.51 -19.78 8.26
C GLY A 570 9.56 -20.91 7.85
N ILE A 571 9.09 -20.98 6.60
CA ILE A 571 8.15 -22.03 6.17
C ILE A 571 8.85 -23.39 5.99
N THR A 572 10.09 -23.41 5.56
CA THR A 572 10.84 -24.63 5.26
C THR A 572 11.80 -25.03 6.36
N ASN A 573 11.89 -24.29 7.44
CA ASN A 573 12.77 -24.54 8.57
C ASN A 573 12.03 -24.29 9.87
N LEU A 574 10.97 -25.07 10.09
CA LEU A 574 10.15 -25.02 11.30
C LEU A 574 10.72 -25.98 12.35
N ALA A 575 10.71 -25.57 13.60
CA ALA A 575 10.99 -26.51 14.70
C ALA A 575 9.79 -27.43 14.88
N ASP A 576 10.04 -28.74 14.98
CA ASP A 576 8.96 -29.74 15.22
C ASP A 576 8.34 -29.60 16.62
N ILE A 577 9.14 -29.14 17.55
CA ILE A 577 8.76 -29.01 18.97
C ILE A 577 9.14 -27.61 19.44
N ILE A 578 8.19 -26.94 20.06
CA ILE A 578 8.39 -25.63 20.68
C ILE A 578 8.20 -25.75 22.19
N GLN A 579 9.17 -25.28 22.95
CA GLN A 579 9.00 -25.14 24.40
C GLN A 579 8.39 -23.75 24.69
N CYS A 580 7.24 -23.74 25.33
CA CYS A 580 6.55 -22.52 25.70
C CYS A 580 6.08 -22.58 27.15
N GLY A 581 6.58 -21.68 28.01
CA GLY A 581 6.14 -21.57 29.40
C GLY A 581 6.24 -22.85 30.25
N GLY A 582 7.26 -23.69 29.99
CA GLY A 582 7.44 -24.97 30.67
C GLY A 582 6.67 -26.15 30.07
N SER A 583 5.88 -25.91 29.03
CA SER A 583 5.18 -26.93 28.26
C SER A 583 5.86 -27.18 26.93
N ILE A 584 5.82 -28.42 26.46
CA ILE A 584 6.26 -28.79 25.11
C ILE A 584 5.03 -28.77 24.20
N GLN A 585 5.11 -28.01 23.11
CA GLN A 585 4.07 -27.96 22.08
C GLN A 585 4.66 -28.37 20.73
N THR A 586 3.90 -29.09 19.94
CA THR A 586 4.24 -29.33 18.56
C THR A 586 4.01 -28.06 17.74
N ASN A 587 4.79 -27.88 16.67
CA ASN A 587 4.50 -26.81 15.72
C ASN A 587 3.17 -27.11 15.04
N ASP A 588 2.33 -26.10 14.87
CA ASP A 588 1.05 -26.23 14.16
C ASP A 588 1.20 -26.49 12.66
N ILE A 589 2.40 -26.28 12.11
CA ILE A 589 2.66 -26.35 10.66
C ILE A 589 3.59 -27.53 10.36
N GLU A 590 3.13 -28.42 9.49
CA GLU A 590 3.90 -29.54 8.95
C GLU A 590 5.01 -29.05 8.02
N GLN A 591 6.26 -29.43 8.29
CA GLN A 591 7.39 -29.13 7.42
C GLN A 591 7.37 -30.03 6.18
N ARG A 592 7.58 -29.42 5.00
CA ARG A 592 7.57 -30.16 3.72
C ARG A 592 8.80 -29.82 2.86
N GLY A 593 9.46 -30.85 2.37
CA GLY A 593 10.64 -30.75 1.51
C GLY A 593 10.33 -30.59 0.00
N ASP A 594 9.07 -30.75 -0.42
CA ASP A 594 8.64 -30.68 -1.82
C ASP A 594 8.18 -29.27 -2.26
N LEU A 595 8.30 -28.28 -1.39
CA LEU A 595 7.92 -26.90 -1.70
C LEU A 595 8.81 -26.29 -2.80
N LYS A 596 8.15 -25.51 -3.65
CA LYS A 596 8.75 -24.86 -4.83
C LYS A 596 8.42 -23.36 -4.82
N PRO A 597 9.25 -22.52 -5.47
CA PRO A 597 8.89 -21.13 -5.70
C PRO A 597 7.68 -21.02 -6.63
N GLU A 598 6.89 -19.97 -6.46
CA GLU A 598 5.88 -19.58 -7.44
C GLU A 598 6.57 -19.10 -8.72
N ILE A 599 6.02 -19.41 -9.89
CA ILE A 599 6.57 -19.01 -11.19
C ILE A 599 5.53 -18.23 -11.97
N SER A 600 5.84 -16.97 -12.23
CA SER A 600 5.07 -16.08 -13.10
C SER A 600 5.64 -16.09 -14.51
N THR A 601 4.84 -16.50 -15.49
CA THR A 601 5.17 -16.45 -16.91
C THR A 601 4.35 -15.35 -17.57
N SER A 602 5.01 -14.41 -18.22
CA SER A 602 4.37 -13.23 -18.85
C SER A 602 4.67 -13.18 -20.34
N ILE A 603 3.65 -12.84 -21.11
CA ILE A 603 3.74 -12.48 -22.54
C ILE A 603 3.18 -11.07 -22.67
N GLU A 604 3.90 -10.22 -23.40
CA GLU A 604 3.51 -8.83 -23.62
C GLU A 604 3.69 -8.47 -25.09
N PHE A 605 2.71 -7.73 -25.65
CA PHE A 605 2.81 -7.08 -26.96
C PHE A 605 2.45 -5.62 -26.81
N GLY A 606 3.19 -4.72 -27.46
CA GLY A 606 2.91 -3.30 -27.41
C GLY A 606 3.30 -2.58 -28.69
N THR A 607 2.72 -1.40 -28.84
CA THR A 607 3.04 -0.49 -29.95
C THR A 607 3.04 0.95 -29.46
N GLU A 608 3.98 1.74 -29.97
CA GLU A 608 4.13 3.16 -29.65
C GLU A 608 4.19 3.97 -30.95
N TRP A 609 3.40 5.03 -31.01
CA TRP A 609 3.31 5.90 -32.16
C TRP A 609 3.40 7.35 -31.74
N LYS A 610 4.12 8.18 -32.54
CA LYS A 610 4.14 9.64 -32.37
C LYS A 610 3.84 10.33 -33.71
N PHE A 611 2.98 11.34 -33.66
CA PHE A 611 2.42 12.01 -34.81
C PHE A 611 2.64 13.52 -34.72
N PHE A 612 2.58 14.21 -35.88
CA PHE A 612 2.54 15.67 -36.00
C PHE A 612 3.68 16.35 -35.25
N ASN A 613 4.92 16.00 -35.57
CA ASN A 613 6.13 16.47 -34.86
C ASN A 613 6.09 16.19 -33.35
N ASN A 614 5.71 14.95 -33.01
CA ASN A 614 5.58 14.45 -31.65
C ASN A 614 4.53 15.20 -30.79
N ARG A 615 3.57 15.89 -31.44
CA ARG A 615 2.49 16.58 -30.72
C ARG A 615 1.43 15.64 -30.17
N PHE A 616 1.31 14.46 -30.74
CA PHE A 616 0.38 13.45 -30.31
C PHE A 616 1.10 12.10 -30.22
N GLY A 617 0.95 11.39 -29.11
CA GLY A 617 1.55 10.08 -28.84
C GLY A 617 0.50 9.07 -28.39
N ILE A 618 0.69 7.81 -28.80
CA ILE A 618 -0.09 6.64 -28.39
C ILE A 618 0.88 5.58 -27.94
N ASP A 619 0.73 5.03 -26.73
CA ASP A 619 1.35 3.80 -26.29
C ASP A 619 0.26 2.81 -25.88
N PHE A 620 0.22 1.67 -26.53
CA PHE A 620 -0.70 0.58 -26.26
C PHE A 620 0.07 -0.67 -25.90
N THR A 621 -0.36 -1.38 -24.85
CA THR A 621 0.22 -2.65 -24.41
C THR A 621 -0.90 -3.62 -24.05
N TRP A 622 -0.81 -4.84 -24.58
CA TRP A 622 -1.56 -6.00 -24.13
C TRP A 622 -0.63 -6.96 -23.39
N TYR A 623 -1.10 -7.56 -22.30
CA TYR A 623 -0.31 -8.53 -21.56
C TYR A 623 -1.17 -9.68 -21.03
N ARG A 624 -0.49 -10.81 -20.81
CA ARG A 624 -1.02 -11.96 -20.08
C ARG A 624 0.07 -12.52 -19.19
N THR A 625 -0.25 -12.70 -17.90
CA THR A 625 0.64 -13.28 -16.90
C THR A 625 -0.06 -14.47 -16.25
N ASP A 626 0.58 -15.63 -16.28
CA ASP A 626 0.15 -16.87 -15.62
C ASP A 626 1.12 -17.17 -14.46
N THR A 627 0.63 -17.17 -13.21
CA THR A 627 1.42 -17.55 -12.03
C THR A 627 1.02 -18.96 -11.57
N LYS A 628 1.98 -19.88 -11.56
CA LYS A 628 1.83 -21.29 -11.16
C LYS A 628 2.49 -21.55 -9.83
N ASN A 629 2.18 -22.73 -9.24
CA ASN A 629 2.74 -23.18 -7.97
C ASN A 629 2.39 -22.22 -6.81
N GLN A 630 1.15 -21.73 -6.79
CA GLN A 630 0.68 -20.86 -5.73
C GLN A 630 0.92 -21.51 -4.36
N LEU A 631 1.49 -20.76 -3.43
CA LEU A 631 1.70 -21.24 -2.07
C LEU A 631 0.39 -21.14 -1.30
N LEU A 632 -0.12 -22.25 -0.82
CA LEU A 632 -1.38 -22.31 -0.08
C LEU A 632 -1.17 -22.94 1.29
N ARG A 633 -1.73 -22.34 2.34
CA ARG A 633 -1.84 -22.94 3.67
C ARG A 633 -3.16 -23.69 3.73
N VAL A 634 -3.11 -25.00 3.94
CA VAL A 634 -4.28 -25.86 4.03
C VAL A 634 -4.31 -26.58 5.37
N ALA A 635 -5.52 -26.82 5.88
CA ALA A 635 -5.70 -27.61 7.09
C ALA A 635 -5.30 -29.07 6.85
N ASN A 636 -4.67 -29.67 7.83
CA ASN A 636 -4.41 -31.11 7.85
C ASN A 636 -5.69 -31.88 8.27
N PRO A 637 -5.78 -33.18 7.92
CA PRO A 637 -6.86 -34.03 8.41
C PRO A 637 -6.91 -34.08 9.94
N ALA A 638 -8.11 -34.22 10.47
CA ALA A 638 -8.30 -34.42 11.91
C ALA A 638 -7.49 -35.66 12.39
N GLY A 639 -6.76 -35.51 13.48
CA GLY A 639 -5.85 -36.53 14.00
C GLY A 639 -4.40 -36.41 13.56
N SER A 640 -4.06 -35.43 12.69
CA SER A 640 -2.68 -35.06 12.44
C SER A 640 -2.07 -34.38 13.66
N LEU A 641 -0.75 -34.55 13.84
CA LEU A 641 0.02 -33.79 14.83
C LEU A 641 0.12 -32.30 14.51
N TYR A 642 -0.14 -31.93 13.25
CA TYR A 642 -0.03 -30.59 12.73
C TYR A 642 -1.41 -30.09 12.28
N ALA A 643 -1.77 -28.87 12.63
CA ALA A 643 -3.02 -28.25 12.21
C ALA A 643 -3.03 -27.87 10.73
N PHE A 644 -1.88 -27.45 10.21
CA PHE A 644 -1.75 -26.91 8.87
C PHE A 644 -0.53 -27.45 8.13
N ARG A 645 -0.55 -27.34 6.80
CA ARG A 645 0.60 -27.55 5.93
C ARG A 645 0.58 -26.57 4.78
N TYR A 646 1.77 -26.30 4.22
CA TYR A 646 1.89 -25.54 2.97
C TYR A 646 1.98 -26.50 1.78
N ILE A 647 1.32 -26.14 0.70
CA ILE A 647 1.36 -26.87 -0.57
C ILE A 647 1.54 -25.88 -1.72
N ASN A 648 2.22 -26.32 -2.77
CA ASN A 648 2.23 -25.58 -4.03
C ASN A 648 1.12 -26.09 -4.93
N ALA A 649 0.13 -25.26 -5.21
CA ALA A 649 -1.00 -25.64 -6.02
C ALA A 649 -1.61 -24.45 -6.76
N GLY A 650 -2.22 -24.76 -7.89
CA GLY A 650 -3.02 -23.78 -8.60
C GLY A 650 -2.28 -22.90 -9.59
N LYS A 651 -3.10 -22.19 -10.35
CA LYS A 651 -2.69 -21.26 -11.39
C LYS A 651 -3.62 -20.06 -11.41
N ILE A 652 -3.05 -18.89 -11.31
CA ILE A 652 -3.76 -17.60 -11.41
C ILE A 652 -3.33 -16.92 -12.70
N ARG A 653 -4.29 -16.33 -13.40
CA ARG A 653 -4.07 -15.59 -14.65
C ARG A 653 -4.52 -14.15 -14.51
N ASN A 654 -3.68 -13.23 -14.95
CA ASN A 654 -3.99 -11.84 -15.20
C ASN A 654 -3.86 -11.55 -16.69
N THR A 655 -4.88 -10.96 -17.31
CA THR A 655 -4.86 -10.52 -18.70
C THR A 655 -5.38 -9.08 -18.74
N GLY A 656 -4.66 -8.20 -19.42
CA GLY A 656 -5.07 -6.80 -19.44
C GLY A 656 -4.54 -6.01 -20.61
N ILE A 657 -5.01 -4.78 -20.68
CA ILE A 657 -4.59 -3.76 -21.63
C ILE A 657 -4.20 -2.48 -20.89
N GLU A 658 -3.24 -1.78 -21.42
CA GLU A 658 -2.81 -0.46 -20.98
C GLU A 658 -2.76 0.45 -22.21
N LEU A 659 -3.30 1.66 -22.06
CA LEU A 659 -3.30 2.69 -23.09
C LEU A 659 -2.86 4.00 -22.47
N THR A 660 -1.87 4.64 -23.08
CA THR A 660 -1.48 6.02 -22.76
C THR A 660 -1.63 6.86 -24.03
N LEU A 661 -2.39 7.93 -23.94
CA LEU A 661 -2.52 8.95 -24.97
C LEU A 661 -1.91 10.24 -24.45
N GLU A 662 -0.99 10.82 -25.19
CA GLU A 662 -0.36 12.08 -24.83
C GLU A 662 -0.55 13.09 -25.97
N GLY A 663 -0.78 14.35 -25.64
CA GLY A 663 -0.94 15.37 -26.64
C GLY A 663 -0.51 16.76 -26.19
N THR A 664 -0.04 17.55 -27.16
CA THR A 664 0.12 19.00 -27.04
C THR A 664 -0.69 19.66 -28.18
N PRO A 665 -2.06 19.69 -28.02
CA PRO A 665 -2.93 20.16 -29.12
C PRO A 665 -2.66 21.58 -29.51
N LEU A 666 -2.41 22.44 -28.54
CA LEU A 666 -2.16 23.86 -28.74
C LEU A 666 -0.81 24.26 -28.17
N MET A 667 0.02 24.86 -28.98
CA MET A 667 1.33 25.37 -28.59
C MET A 667 1.69 26.56 -29.48
N ASN A 668 1.87 27.72 -28.83
CA ASN A 668 2.41 28.92 -29.43
C ASN A 668 3.39 29.59 -28.45
N GLU A 669 3.93 30.76 -28.78
CA GLU A 669 4.93 31.46 -27.96
C GLU A 669 4.47 31.74 -26.52
N ASN A 670 3.18 31.99 -26.29
CA ASN A 670 2.63 32.40 -25.00
C ASN A 670 1.80 31.33 -24.32
N PHE A 671 1.29 30.34 -25.07
CA PHE A 671 0.33 29.36 -24.55
C PHE A 671 0.70 27.95 -24.95
N ARG A 672 0.64 27.04 -23.99
CA ARG A 672 0.84 25.62 -24.20
C ARG A 672 -0.22 24.83 -23.44
N TRP A 673 -0.92 23.95 -24.16
CA TRP A 673 -1.79 22.94 -23.57
C TRP A 673 -1.19 21.55 -23.77
N LYS A 674 -0.83 20.87 -22.66
CA LYS A 674 -0.43 19.46 -22.64
C LYS A 674 -1.54 18.66 -21.97
N THR A 675 -1.95 17.55 -22.57
CA THR A 675 -2.95 16.63 -22.04
C THR A 675 -2.43 15.19 -22.12
N ALA A 676 -2.79 14.35 -21.14
CA ALA A 676 -2.49 12.92 -21.18
C ALA A 676 -3.63 12.12 -20.55
N VAL A 677 -3.97 10.99 -21.18
CA VAL A 677 -4.94 10.02 -20.69
C VAL A 677 -4.23 8.69 -20.47
N ASN A 678 -4.34 8.15 -19.28
CA ASN A 678 -3.89 6.81 -18.91
C ASN A 678 -5.10 5.93 -18.65
N MET A 679 -5.19 4.78 -19.29
CA MET A 679 -6.24 3.80 -19.10
C MET A 679 -5.62 2.43 -18.88
N SER A 680 -6.19 1.64 -17.98
CA SER A 680 -5.83 0.25 -17.79
C SER A 680 -7.03 -0.60 -17.41
N MET A 681 -7.04 -1.84 -17.90
CA MET A 681 -8.00 -2.89 -17.55
C MET A 681 -7.22 -4.15 -17.21
N ASN A 682 -7.60 -4.83 -16.13
CA ASN A 682 -7.01 -6.11 -15.75
C ASN A 682 -8.10 -7.11 -15.39
N ARG A 683 -8.07 -8.28 -15.99
CA ARG A 683 -8.98 -9.39 -15.67
C ARG A 683 -8.19 -10.50 -15.01
N ASN A 684 -8.50 -10.75 -13.75
CA ASN A 684 -7.95 -11.85 -12.97
C ASN A 684 -8.84 -13.09 -13.10
N LYS A 685 -8.23 -14.29 -13.10
CA LYS A 685 -8.94 -15.56 -13.07
C LYS A 685 -8.12 -16.63 -12.33
N VAL A 686 -8.75 -17.32 -11.41
CA VAL A 686 -8.24 -18.56 -10.80
C VAL A 686 -8.49 -19.70 -11.79
N VAL A 687 -7.44 -20.10 -12.54
CA VAL A 687 -7.58 -21.08 -13.63
C VAL A 687 -7.72 -22.50 -13.10
N SER A 688 -6.95 -22.82 -12.06
CA SER A 688 -7.00 -24.12 -11.38
C SER A 688 -6.49 -23.97 -9.96
N LEU A 689 -6.92 -24.86 -9.08
CA LEU A 689 -6.43 -25.07 -7.74
C LEU A 689 -5.91 -26.50 -7.56
N HIS A 690 -5.81 -26.98 -6.35
CA HIS A 690 -5.41 -28.35 -6.06
C HIS A 690 -6.55 -29.33 -6.38
N LYS A 691 -6.21 -30.57 -6.74
CA LYS A 691 -7.20 -31.61 -7.05
C LYS A 691 -8.19 -31.85 -5.88
N ASP A 692 -7.71 -31.77 -4.64
CA ASP A 692 -8.48 -32.05 -3.43
C ASP A 692 -9.02 -30.77 -2.75
N TYR A 693 -8.54 -29.57 -3.15
CA TYR A 693 -8.93 -28.28 -2.59
C TYR A 693 -9.40 -27.34 -3.71
N LYS A 694 -10.70 -27.20 -3.88
CA LYS A 694 -11.32 -26.37 -4.93
C LYS A 694 -11.61 -24.95 -4.49
N SER A 695 -11.45 -24.68 -3.20
CA SER A 695 -11.57 -23.35 -2.61
C SER A 695 -10.75 -23.24 -1.34
N PHE A 696 -10.31 -22.04 -1.02
CA PHE A 696 -9.70 -21.70 0.27
C PHE A 696 -9.99 -20.23 0.58
N ARG A 697 -9.96 -19.90 1.86
CA ARG A 697 -10.15 -18.54 2.32
C ARG A 697 -8.90 -17.72 2.03
N TYR A 698 -9.07 -16.57 1.38
CA TYR A 698 -8.00 -15.63 1.05
C TYR A 698 -7.77 -14.71 2.25
N GLY A 699 -6.74 -14.99 3.02
CA GLY A 699 -6.50 -14.31 4.30
C GLY A 699 -7.40 -14.87 5.41
N SER A 700 -6.95 -14.71 6.63
CA SER A 700 -7.73 -15.08 7.83
C SER A 700 -8.62 -13.95 8.34
N GLU A 701 -8.72 -12.86 7.60
CA GLU A 701 -8.88 -11.53 8.20
C GLU A 701 -9.96 -10.67 7.52
N GLY A 702 -10.95 -11.30 6.89
CA GLY A 702 -12.20 -10.61 6.63
C GLY A 702 -12.96 -10.43 7.96
N PHE A 703 -13.90 -9.53 8.02
CA PHE A 703 -14.90 -9.55 9.08
C PHE A 703 -15.72 -10.84 8.92
N SER A 704 -15.24 -11.91 9.53
CA SER A 704 -15.73 -13.27 9.34
C SER A 704 -17.23 -13.47 9.57
N MET A 705 -17.90 -12.47 10.12
CA MET A 705 -19.34 -12.46 10.29
C MET A 705 -20.07 -11.64 9.20
N ALA A 706 -19.43 -10.63 8.61
CA ALA A 706 -20.04 -9.80 7.58
C ALA A 706 -19.70 -10.31 6.19
N TYR A 707 -18.43 -10.59 5.90
CA TYR A 707 -17.98 -11.10 4.61
C TYR A 707 -16.63 -11.80 4.72
N ASP A 708 -16.31 -12.61 3.73
CA ASP A 708 -15.04 -13.27 3.53
C ASP A 708 -14.57 -13.12 2.08
N MET A 709 -13.27 -13.16 1.88
CA MET A 709 -12.69 -13.30 0.54
C MET A 709 -12.27 -14.75 0.33
N TRP A 710 -12.82 -15.38 -0.69
CA TRP A 710 -12.51 -16.76 -1.03
C TRP A 710 -11.85 -16.86 -2.41
N VAL A 711 -10.88 -17.72 -2.52
CA VAL A 711 -10.31 -18.16 -3.80
C VAL A 711 -10.95 -19.46 -4.18
N LYS A 712 -11.75 -19.45 -5.26
CA LYS A 712 -12.41 -20.64 -5.81
C LYS A 712 -11.95 -20.88 -7.24
N GLU A 713 -11.83 -22.15 -7.62
CA GLU A 713 -11.50 -22.53 -9.01
C GLU A 713 -12.57 -21.97 -9.97
N GLY A 714 -12.12 -21.29 -11.04
CA GLY A 714 -13.00 -20.58 -11.98
C GLY A 714 -13.38 -19.16 -11.60
N GLY A 715 -13.27 -18.76 -10.31
CA GLY A 715 -13.50 -17.41 -9.78
C GLY A 715 -12.34 -16.46 -10.02
N LYS A 716 -12.35 -15.34 -9.27
CA LYS A 716 -11.33 -14.29 -9.34
C LYS A 716 -10.70 -14.07 -7.95
N LEU A 717 -9.45 -13.64 -7.91
CA LEU A 717 -8.91 -13.04 -6.68
C LEU A 717 -9.69 -11.75 -6.39
N GLY A 718 -10.10 -11.59 -5.14
CA GLY A 718 -10.92 -10.46 -4.73
C GLY A 718 -12.42 -10.69 -4.80
N ASP A 719 -12.87 -11.93 -5.08
CA ASP A 719 -14.29 -12.32 -4.94
C ASP A 719 -14.69 -12.22 -3.47
N ILE A 720 -15.79 -11.47 -3.25
CA ILE A 720 -16.38 -11.19 -1.93
C ILE A 720 -17.54 -12.15 -1.71
N TYR A 721 -17.47 -12.90 -0.61
CA TYR A 721 -18.53 -13.79 -0.17
C TYR A 721 -19.11 -13.31 1.15
N GLY A 722 -20.41 -13.39 1.33
CA GLY A 722 -21.05 -12.95 2.55
C GLY A 722 -22.38 -13.62 2.80
N ASN A 723 -23.13 -13.09 3.73
CA ASN A 723 -24.49 -13.51 3.99
C ASN A 723 -25.42 -12.92 2.93
N GLY A 724 -26.10 -13.80 2.20
CA GLY A 724 -27.07 -13.43 1.16
C GLY A 724 -28.50 -13.54 1.63
N PHE A 725 -29.43 -13.12 0.80
CA PHE A 725 -30.85 -13.42 0.95
C PHE A 725 -31.12 -14.88 0.56
N GLU A 726 -31.94 -15.60 1.35
CA GLU A 726 -32.45 -16.89 0.93
C GLU A 726 -33.46 -16.67 -0.19
N ARG A 727 -33.32 -17.39 -1.29
CA ARG A 727 -34.17 -17.23 -2.49
C ARG A 727 -34.90 -18.53 -2.83
N ASP A 728 -36.08 -18.43 -3.43
CA ASP A 728 -36.79 -19.54 -3.98
C ASP A 728 -36.24 -19.98 -5.35
N GLU A 729 -36.82 -20.97 -5.96
CA GLU A 729 -36.45 -21.53 -7.27
C GLU A 729 -36.54 -20.48 -8.41
N ASN A 730 -37.33 -19.43 -8.24
CA ASN A 730 -37.48 -18.33 -9.19
C ASN A 730 -36.52 -17.15 -8.90
N GLY A 731 -35.65 -17.28 -7.90
CA GLY A 731 -34.73 -16.24 -7.47
C GLY A 731 -35.33 -15.16 -6.58
N LYS A 732 -36.61 -15.32 -6.16
CA LYS A 732 -37.29 -14.36 -5.29
C LYS A 732 -36.89 -14.55 -3.82
N ILE A 733 -36.73 -13.45 -3.10
CA ILE A 733 -36.37 -13.46 -1.67
C ILE A 733 -37.45 -14.18 -0.87
N LYS A 734 -37.06 -15.17 -0.06
CA LYS A 734 -37.91 -15.84 0.90
C LYS A 734 -38.10 -15.01 2.16
N LEU A 735 -39.31 -15.00 2.67
CA LEU A 735 -39.71 -14.31 3.89
C LEU A 735 -40.03 -15.32 5.00
N ASN A 736 -39.70 -14.93 6.23
CA ASN A 736 -40.13 -15.66 7.43
C ASN A 736 -41.61 -15.37 7.75
N GLU A 737 -42.11 -15.96 8.82
CA GLU A 737 -43.52 -15.81 9.26
C GLU A 737 -43.90 -14.36 9.62
N THR A 738 -42.91 -13.51 9.97
CA THR A 738 -43.11 -12.10 10.29
C THR A 738 -42.94 -11.18 9.06
N GLY A 739 -42.75 -11.73 7.88
CA GLY A 739 -42.58 -10.95 6.64
C GLY A 739 -41.19 -10.36 6.42
N ASN A 740 -40.17 -10.77 7.20
CA ASN A 740 -38.79 -10.33 7.05
C ASN A 740 -37.96 -11.29 6.20
N PRO A 741 -36.89 -10.82 5.56
CA PRO A 741 -36.06 -11.67 4.72
C PRO A 741 -35.34 -12.74 5.54
N ILE A 742 -35.16 -13.91 4.96
CA ILE A 742 -34.40 -15.02 5.54
C ILE A 742 -32.93 -14.89 5.05
N LYS A 743 -32.02 -15.05 5.98
CA LYS A 743 -30.58 -14.94 5.75
C LYS A 743 -29.95 -16.30 5.44
N VAL A 744 -29.14 -16.35 4.37
CA VAL A 744 -28.19 -17.46 4.15
C VAL A 744 -26.94 -17.17 4.97
N THR A 745 -26.61 -18.03 5.92
CA THR A 745 -25.48 -17.86 6.83
C THR A 745 -24.21 -18.54 6.30
N GLY A 746 -23.06 -18.20 6.92
CA GLY A 746 -21.78 -18.85 6.66
C GLY A 746 -20.95 -18.21 5.56
N ASN A 747 -21.28 -16.99 5.14
CA ASN A 747 -20.57 -16.24 4.08
C ASN A 747 -20.37 -17.06 2.80
N ASN A 748 -21.39 -17.75 2.34
CA ASN A 748 -21.31 -18.67 1.20
C ASN A 748 -21.82 -18.08 -0.12
N THR A 749 -22.49 -16.93 -0.07
CA THR A 749 -23.04 -16.27 -1.26
C THR A 749 -21.98 -15.39 -1.89
N LEU A 750 -21.73 -15.55 -3.20
CA LEU A 750 -20.87 -14.63 -3.95
C LEU A 750 -21.63 -13.31 -4.11
N LEU A 751 -21.09 -12.24 -3.54
CA LEU A 751 -21.72 -10.93 -3.51
C LEU A 751 -21.15 -9.97 -4.55
N GLY A 752 -19.88 -10.10 -4.91
CA GLY A 752 -19.21 -9.22 -5.85
C GLY A 752 -17.71 -9.47 -5.94
N ASN A 753 -17.00 -8.54 -6.56
CA ASN A 753 -15.55 -8.59 -6.68
C ASN A 753 -14.92 -7.21 -6.41
N ALA A 754 -13.91 -7.15 -5.55
CA ALA A 754 -13.27 -5.90 -5.13
C ALA A 754 -12.41 -5.22 -6.20
N ASN A 755 -12.07 -5.89 -7.31
CA ASN A 755 -11.19 -5.33 -8.33
C ASN A 755 -11.95 -4.46 -9.32
N PRO A 756 -11.41 -3.29 -9.72
CA PRO A 756 -12.02 -2.47 -10.77
C PRO A 756 -11.92 -3.15 -12.13
N ASP A 757 -12.91 -2.91 -12.98
CA ASP A 757 -12.88 -3.30 -14.39
C ASP A 757 -11.91 -2.43 -15.19
N ALA A 758 -11.88 -1.11 -14.89
CA ALA A 758 -10.95 -0.17 -15.50
C ALA A 758 -10.52 0.93 -14.52
N LEU A 759 -9.30 1.43 -14.73
CA LEU A 759 -8.76 2.62 -14.11
C LEU A 759 -8.41 3.63 -15.20
N LEU A 760 -8.81 4.89 -15.00
CA LEU A 760 -8.52 6.01 -15.90
C LEU A 760 -7.87 7.15 -15.12
N GLY A 761 -6.97 7.87 -15.80
CA GLY A 761 -6.41 9.11 -15.32
C GLY A 761 -6.31 10.09 -16.47
N TRP A 762 -6.86 11.28 -16.32
CA TRP A 762 -6.81 12.35 -17.32
C TRP A 762 -6.18 13.60 -16.75
N SER A 763 -4.96 13.92 -17.19
CA SER A 763 -4.20 15.08 -16.74
C SER A 763 -4.17 16.17 -17.81
N ASN A 764 -4.26 17.42 -17.38
CA ASN A 764 -4.15 18.59 -18.24
C ASN A 764 -3.23 19.63 -17.61
N THR A 765 -2.37 20.22 -18.43
CA THR A 765 -1.50 21.33 -18.05
C THR A 765 -1.65 22.44 -19.05
N PHE A 766 -2.07 23.60 -18.60
CA PHE A 766 -2.15 24.83 -19.37
C PHE A 766 -1.08 25.80 -18.87
N THR A 767 -0.23 26.27 -19.74
CA THR A 767 0.80 27.27 -19.41
C THR A 767 0.57 28.53 -20.24
N TYR A 768 0.50 29.68 -19.56
CA TYR A 768 0.32 30.96 -20.19
C TYR A 768 1.17 32.04 -19.50
N LYS A 769 2.17 32.60 -20.17
CA LYS A 769 3.02 33.72 -19.67
C LYS A 769 3.47 33.56 -18.21
N GLY A 770 3.98 32.37 -17.85
CA GLY A 770 4.44 32.08 -16.49
C GLY A 770 3.37 31.49 -15.55
N PHE A 771 2.09 31.63 -15.85
CA PHE A 771 1.03 30.92 -15.13
C PHE A 771 0.90 29.48 -15.62
N THR A 772 0.69 28.56 -14.71
CA THR A 772 0.45 27.14 -15.00
C THR A 772 -0.79 26.69 -14.24
N LEU A 773 -1.82 26.25 -14.97
CA LEU A 773 -2.96 25.55 -14.43
C LEU A 773 -2.80 24.06 -14.74
N TYR A 774 -2.88 23.23 -13.73
CA TYR A 774 -2.86 21.77 -13.87
C TYR A 774 -4.04 21.16 -13.15
N PHE A 775 -4.67 20.15 -13.76
CA PHE A 775 -5.60 19.30 -13.06
C PHE A 775 -5.46 17.83 -13.48
N LEU A 776 -5.82 16.93 -12.57
CA LEU A 776 -5.89 15.50 -12.75
C LEU A 776 -7.26 15.01 -12.32
N ILE A 777 -7.98 14.38 -13.24
CA ILE A 777 -9.20 13.65 -12.98
C ILE A 777 -8.84 12.17 -13.04
N ASP A 778 -9.21 11.39 -12.01
CA ASP A 778 -9.11 9.94 -12.06
C ASP A 778 -10.48 9.30 -11.89
N ALA A 779 -10.64 8.14 -12.51
CA ALA A 779 -11.82 7.33 -12.40
C ALA A 779 -11.47 5.88 -12.13
N ARG A 780 -12.23 5.28 -11.23
CA ARG A 780 -12.33 3.85 -11.02
C ARG A 780 -13.68 3.41 -11.56
N ILE A 781 -13.69 2.45 -12.46
CA ILE A 781 -14.91 1.91 -13.07
C ILE A 781 -15.05 0.47 -12.64
N GLY A 782 -16.21 0.12 -12.08
CA GLY A 782 -16.54 -1.21 -11.60
C GLY A 782 -15.81 -1.60 -10.31
N GLY A 783 -16.02 -2.83 -9.91
CA GLY A 783 -15.68 -3.39 -8.63
C GLY A 783 -16.74 -3.10 -7.58
N ASP A 784 -16.76 -3.92 -6.54
CA ASP A 784 -17.77 -3.87 -5.50
C ASP A 784 -17.15 -3.59 -4.15
N VAL A 785 -17.89 -2.94 -3.26
CA VAL A 785 -17.50 -2.65 -1.88
C VAL A 785 -18.67 -2.91 -0.94
N MET A 786 -18.42 -3.59 0.16
CA MET A 786 -19.39 -3.76 1.23
C MET A 786 -19.27 -2.60 2.21
N SER A 787 -20.38 -1.89 2.50
CA SER A 787 -20.42 -0.83 3.50
C SER A 787 -20.91 -1.34 4.85
N LEU A 788 -19.98 -1.75 5.70
CA LEU A 788 -20.31 -2.11 7.07
C LEU A 788 -20.73 -0.88 7.89
N THR A 789 -20.24 0.32 7.53
CA THR A 789 -20.69 1.59 8.13
C THR A 789 -22.19 1.79 7.94
N GLN A 790 -22.68 1.68 6.70
CA GLN A 790 -24.12 1.84 6.44
C GLN A 790 -24.94 0.75 7.15
N ALA A 791 -24.46 -0.51 7.12
CA ALA A 791 -25.11 -1.60 7.83
C ALA A 791 -25.26 -1.34 9.34
N HIS A 792 -24.24 -0.74 9.95
CA HIS A 792 -24.27 -0.37 11.36
C HIS A 792 -25.23 0.81 11.63
N LEU A 793 -25.15 1.86 10.82
CA LEU A 793 -26.04 3.03 10.95
C LEU A 793 -27.51 2.66 10.81
N ASP A 794 -27.84 1.79 9.86
CA ASP A 794 -29.19 1.31 9.63
C ASP A 794 -29.68 0.46 10.81
N ALA A 795 -28.86 -0.46 11.32
CA ALA A 795 -29.20 -1.27 12.49
C ALA A 795 -29.50 -0.40 13.72
N MET A 796 -28.80 0.74 13.88
CA MET A 796 -28.97 1.67 14.98
C MET A 796 -30.11 2.69 14.74
N GLY A 797 -30.73 2.72 13.56
CA GLY A 797 -31.82 3.63 13.20
C GLY A 797 -31.36 5.10 13.08
N VAL A 798 -30.07 5.35 12.92
CA VAL A 798 -29.51 6.72 12.83
C VAL A 798 -29.32 7.21 11.41
N SER A 799 -29.33 6.33 10.42
CA SER A 799 -29.13 6.69 9.01
C SER A 799 -30.31 7.48 8.45
N LYS A 800 -30.06 8.34 7.46
CA LYS A 800 -31.08 9.06 6.71
C LYS A 800 -32.08 8.07 6.07
N GLU A 801 -31.58 6.99 5.47
CA GLU A 801 -32.41 5.97 4.81
C GLU A 801 -33.36 5.30 5.79
N SER A 802 -32.93 5.00 7.03
CA SER A 802 -33.79 4.42 8.05
C SER A 802 -34.94 5.39 8.46
N GLY A 803 -34.67 6.69 8.53
CA GLY A 803 -35.66 7.73 8.80
C GLY A 803 -36.66 7.89 7.66
N GLU A 804 -36.19 7.98 6.41
CA GLU A 804 -37.06 8.10 5.22
C GLU A 804 -37.92 6.86 5.02
N SER A 805 -37.38 5.67 5.29
CA SER A 805 -38.14 4.43 5.23
C SER A 805 -39.28 4.37 6.26
N ARG A 806 -39.04 4.89 7.47
CA ARG A 806 -40.08 5.02 8.51
C ARG A 806 -41.16 6.05 8.12
N ASP A 807 -40.75 7.16 7.53
CA ASP A 807 -41.69 8.18 7.03
C ASP A 807 -42.55 7.64 5.89
N ARG A 808 -41.99 6.83 5.02
CA ARG A 808 -42.69 6.12 3.93
C ARG A 808 -43.53 4.95 4.41
N GLY A 809 -43.23 4.38 5.59
CA GLY A 809 -43.91 3.26 6.21
C GLY A 809 -43.48 1.88 5.72
N TYR A 810 -42.42 1.79 4.88
CA TYR A 810 -41.87 0.54 4.40
C TYR A 810 -40.46 0.74 3.85
N VAL A 811 -39.68 -0.35 3.79
CA VAL A 811 -38.47 -0.46 2.98
C VAL A 811 -38.81 -1.19 1.70
N GLU A 812 -38.41 -0.65 0.55
CA GLU A 812 -38.57 -1.32 -0.74
C GLU A 812 -37.24 -1.91 -1.22
N TYR A 813 -37.22 -3.21 -1.47
CA TYR A 813 -36.06 -3.89 -2.04
C TYR A 813 -36.50 -5.01 -2.98
N GLU A 814 -35.97 -5.03 -4.19
CA GLU A 814 -36.33 -5.98 -5.27
C GLU A 814 -37.89 -6.12 -5.49
N GLY A 815 -38.63 -5.00 -5.38
CA GLY A 815 -40.08 -4.97 -5.58
C GLY A 815 -40.89 -5.53 -4.40
N ILE A 816 -40.26 -5.83 -3.27
CA ILE A 816 -40.89 -6.24 -2.02
C ILE A 816 -40.94 -5.05 -1.07
N GLN A 817 -42.10 -4.79 -0.47
CA GLN A 817 -42.30 -3.76 0.55
C GLN A 817 -42.32 -4.40 1.95
N PHE A 818 -41.25 -4.13 2.73
CA PHE A 818 -41.11 -4.57 4.10
C PHE A 818 -41.68 -3.49 5.04
N LYS A 819 -42.84 -3.76 5.62
CA LYS A 819 -43.58 -2.77 6.42
C LYS A 819 -43.04 -2.58 7.84
N ASP A 820 -42.41 -3.60 8.41
CA ASP A 820 -41.77 -3.51 9.72
C ASP A 820 -40.32 -3.03 9.52
N VAL A 821 -40.15 -1.71 9.38
CA VAL A 821 -38.88 -1.04 9.08
C VAL A 821 -37.82 -1.34 10.13
N PRO A 822 -38.08 -1.22 11.46
CA PRO A 822 -37.07 -1.53 12.47
C PRO A 822 -36.61 -2.99 12.39
N ASN A 823 -37.51 -3.94 12.23
CA ASN A 823 -37.18 -5.35 12.18
C ASN A 823 -36.42 -5.72 10.87
N PHE A 824 -36.79 -5.10 9.75
CA PHE A 824 -36.05 -5.25 8.50
C PHE A 824 -34.58 -4.83 8.69
N TYR A 825 -34.31 -3.60 9.17
CA TYR A 825 -32.95 -3.13 9.38
C TYR A 825 -32.21 -3.87 10.51
N GLY A 826 -32.93 -4.37 11.50
CA GLY A 826 -32.39 -5.29 12.50
C GLY A 826 -31.95 -6.64 11.92
N THR A 827 -32.62 -7.08 10.83
CA THR A 827 -32.30 -8.33 10.13
C THR A 827 -31.15 -8.16 9.14
N VAL A 828 -31.18 -7.11 8.33
CA VAL A 828 -30.17 -6.90 7.27
C VAL A 828 -28.95 -6.17 7.80
N GLY A 829 -29.09 -5.30 8.80
CA GLY A 829 -28.06 -4.40 9.29
C GLY A 829 -27.07 -5.04 10.26
N GLY A 830 -26.09 -4.25 10.61
CA GLY A 830 -25.03 -4.64 11.53
C GLY A 830 -24.04 -5.67 10.92
N ARG A 831 -23.12 -6.11 11.75
CA ARG A 831 -22.05 -7.04 11.37
C ARG A 831 -22.55 -8.44 11.02
N ASN A 832 -23.61 -8.87 11.64
CA ASN A 832 -24.22 -10.20 11.46
C ASN A 832 -25.40 -10.21 10.48
N GLY A 833 -25.69 -9.09 9.84
CA GLY A 833 -26.82 -8.93 8.95
C GLY A 833 -26.67 -9.64 7.59
N ILE A 834 -27.46 -9.18 6.62
CA ILE A 834 -27.41 -9.65 5.24
C ILE A 834 -26.50 -8.72 4.44
N SER A 835 -25.25 -9.14 4.28
CA SER A 835 -24.20 -8.34 3.62
C SER A 835 -24.52 -8.00 2.17
N GLU A 836 -25.33 -8.84 1.50
CA GLU A 836 -25.80 -8.62 0.13
C GLU A 836 -26.52 -7.28 -0.03
N TYR A 837 -27.29 -6.85 0.98
CA TYR A 837 -28.01 -5.56 0.97
C TYR A 837 -27.07 -4.35 0.96
N TYR A 838 -25.88 -4.50 1.49
CA TYR A 838 -24.88 -3.42 1.66
C TYR A 838 -23.71 -3.50 0.67
N MET A 839 -23.90 -4.21 -0.43
CA MET A 839 -22.96 -4.20 -1.54
C MET A 839 -23.22 -3.01 -2.46
N TYR A 840 -22.19 -2.23 -2.71
CA TYR A 840 -22.24 -1.03 -3.56
C TYR A 840 -21.25 -1.13 -4.70
N ASP A 841 -21.62 -0.56 -5.86
CA ASP A 841 -20.70 -0.34 -6.97
C ASP A 841 -19.62 0.68 -6.54
N ALA A 842 -18.35 0.31 -6.65
CA ALA A 842 -17.23 1.16 -6.30
C ALA A 842 -16.81 2.14 -7.41
N THR A 843 -17.61 2.27 -8.47
CA THR A 843 -17.38 3.25 -9.55
C THR A 843 -17.37 4.67 -8.99
N ASN A 844 -16.31 5.40 -9.28
CA ASN A 844 -16.21 6.80 -8.87
C ASN A 844 -15.31 7.60 -9.82
N VAL A 845 -15.59 8.89 -9.92
CA VAL A 845 -14.79 9.88 -10.65
C VAL A 845 -14.41 10.99 -9.69
N ARG A 846 -13.13 11.37 -9.66
CA ARG A 846 -12.60 12.35 -8.71
C ARG A 846 -11.75 13.39 -9.42
N LEU A 847 -11.92 14.66 -9.05
CA LEU A 847 -10.91 15.68 -9.27
C LEU A 847 -9.79 15.45 -8.24
N ARG A 848 -8.73 14.76 -8.63
CA ARG A 848 -7.67 14.33 -7.73
C ARG A 848 -6.70 15.45 -7.39
N GLU A 849 -6.32 16.23 -8.40
CA GLU A 849 -5.38 17.33 -8.25
C GLU A 849 -5.88 18.54 -9.03
N LEU A 850 -5.75 19.72 -8.44
CA LEU A 850 -5.94 21.01 -9.08
C LEU A 850 -4.86 21.95 -8.58
N THR A 851 -4.03 22.49 -9.48
CA THR A 851 -2.94 23.39 -9.11
C THR A 851 -2.95 24.64 -10.00
N LEU A 852 -2.75 25.77 -9.37
CA LEU A 852 -2.45 27.03 -10.03
C LEU A 852 -1.05 27.46 -9.60
N GLY A 853 -0.12 27.58 -10.54
CA GLY A 853 1.26 27.96 -10.30
C GLY A 853 1.62 29.23 -11.05
N TYR A 854 2.58 29.96 -10.51
CA TYR A 854 3.19 31.09 -11.16
C TYR A 854 4.71 31.03 -11.08
N SER A 855 5.39 31.04 -12.22
CA SER A 855 6.86 31.12 -12.31
C SER A 855 7.26 32.56 -12.51
N CYS A 856 7.79 33.17 -11.43
CA CYS A 856 8.38 34.48 -11.49
C CYS A 856 9.90 34.35 -11.74
N LEU A 857 10.36 34.76 -12.89
CA LEU A 857 11.79 34.95 -13.16
C LEU A 857 12.19 36.31 -12.59
N LEU A 858 12.74 36.31 -11.39
CA LEU A 858 13.51 37.46 -10.92
C LEU A 858 14.79 37.52 -11.78
N TYR A 859 14.82 38.44 -12.74
CA TYR A 859 16.07 38.83 -13.40
C TYR A 859 16.96 39.38 -12.29
N THR A 860 17.95 38.62 -11.85
CA THR A 860 19.06 39.21 -11.13
C THR A 860 19.72 40.22 -12.07
N SER A 861 19.75 41.48 -11.69
CA SER A 861 20.53 42.49 -12.39
C SER A 861 21.95 41.96 -12.58
N PRO A 862 22.56 42.10 -13.76
CA PRO A 862 23.91 41.61 -14.02
C PRO A 862 24.81 42.04 -12.87
N SER A 863 25.55 41.10 -12.31
CA SER A 863 26.52 41.36 -11.23
C SER A 863 27.45 42.50 -11.68
N PRO A 864 27.89 43.39 -10.77
CA PRO A 864 28.89 44.39 -11.12
C PRO A 864 30.16 43.83 -11.76
N ARG A 865 30.44 42.54 -11.58
CA ARG A 865 31.55 41.81 -12.23
C ARG A 865 31.32 41.54 -13.72
N ASP A 866 30.07 41.49 -14.18
CA ASP A 866 29.80 41.30 -15.61
C ASP A 866 29.97 42.56 -16.41
N ARG A 867 29.94 43.76 -15.79
CA ARG A 867 30.21 45.04 -16.42
C ARG A 867 31.71 45.31 -16.68
N THR A 868 32.61 44.57 -16.00
CA THR A 868 34.04 44.74 -16.15
C THR A 868 34.70 43.84 -17.19
N ARG A 869 33.96 42.89 -17.75
CA ARG A 869 34.47 42.01 -18.83
C ARG A 869 34.13 42.47 -20.27
N SER A 870 33.37 43.55 -20.45
CA SER A 870 33.00 44.10 -21.75
C SER A 870 33.72 45.43 -22.05
N ARG A 871 34.94 45.61 -21.55
CA ARG A 871 35.86 46.66 -22.03
C ARG A 871 37.22 46.06 -22.40
#